data_3837998360aec19fb7ccb8ae4902483a
#
_entry.id   3837998360aec19fb7ccb8ae4902483a
#
_cell.length_a   1.000
_cell.length_b   1.000
_cell.length_c   1.000
_cell.angle_alpha   90.00
_cell.angle_beta   90.00
_cell.angle_gamma   90.00
#
_symmetry.space_group_name_H-M   'P 1'
#
loop_
_entity.id
_entity.type
_entity.pdbx_description
1 polymer ?
#
loop_
_entity_poly.entity_id
_entity_poly.type
_entity_poly.pdbx_seq_one_letter_code
_entity_poly.pdbx_strand_id
1 'polypeptide(L)'
;MTDVTLPREFAVARSEPRGLAAWLMGTDHKHVGLQYMVTALVFFCIGASIAITMRLQTIRPGMKVLSPEAYNRAFSIHGTTMVFLFAMPILIGFANYLVPLMIGARDMAFPRLNALSYWLFLFGGLLLYSGFLYGGVLDTGWFSYAPLTERAFSPHDGVSVWIVAISLLGISSVAGAVNFIMTMMRLRAPGMTWLRMPLFCQATFINSFLILFAFPSLTVAVALLYLDRVYHTGWYNPARGGDPIIWEHLFWFFGHPDVYILILPAFGMMSEIVPIFSRKPLFGRTTMVLMLVVIGFLGFLVWAHHMFTAGLPTYFNTFMSATSMLIAIPTGVKIFNWLATMWGGALRLKTAMLFACAMIATFTIGGISGVLQASVPFDWQVNQTMFIVAHLHNVLFGGTVFIAFAAVYYWFPKITGRLLSDRLGKWHFWVILVGFLMTFMPMYELGVLGMPRHQYTYSAGLGWSLPELISGIGAFIIGAGIILFVVNIVRSLLVGEPAGDDPWDGWTLEWATSSPPAHGNFATLPVVRSDLPLWDVKHPGERLSPITSDRQPVYDTATAVAALHAEPSHADHWTKLPFLTAIAILIVGIGLLTNLLVSLLGIALLLILAGLWMSARWTVPEPPVMPRQRFTALGAGTLLFLGSETVLFGALIGADLHLRIHSGLTLGIHGRLPTTLPIVNTVILMTSGIAAHYALTSYRKGRTAWFRFCLVATMVLGAVFLGGQAWEYTHAGFGLSSGLTGESFFALTGLHGAHVTAGLLLLGYLFFRAARDRRRRPAGEPGSAAAAIARGTGTPGMVEAAVYYWHFVDAVWVVIFVVVYLL
;
A
#
# COMPACT_ATOMS: atom_id res chain seq x y z
N MET A 1 -28.96 -10.74 -34.20
CA MET A 1 -28.63 -10.65 -32.76
C MET A 1 -28.95 -12.01 -32.19
N THR A 2 -27.97 -12.89 -32.14
CA THR A 2 -28.11 -14.20 -31.56
C THR A 2 -27.58 -14.12 -30.13
N ASP A 3 -28.51 -14.27 -29.17
CA ASP A 3 -28.19 -14.45 -27.76
C ASP A 3 -27.25 -15.63 -27.59
N VAL A 4 -25.98 -15.37 -27.32
CA VAL A 4 -25.03 -16.36 -26.87
C VAL A 4 -25.25 -16.53 -25.38
N THR A 5 -26.30 -17.28 -24.99
CA THR A 5 -26.49 -17.75 -23.65
C THR A 5 -25.42 -18.79 -23.33
N LEU A 6 -24.46 -18.41 -22.46
CA LEU A 6 -23.50 -19.36 -21.89
C LEU A 6 -24.23 -20.39 -21.01
N PRO A 7 -23.83 -21.68 -21.05
CA PRO A 7 -24.50 -22.74 -20.27
C PRO A 7 -24.41 -22.46 -18.74
N ARG A 8 -25.59 -22.52 -18.10
CA ARG A 8 -25.76 -22.36 -16.64
C ARG A 8 -25.54 -23.64 -15.86
N GLU A 9 -24.52 -24.42 -16.11
CA GLU A 9 -24.26 -25.63 -15.33
C GLU A 9 -22.85 -25.65 -14.81
N PHE A 10 -22.72 -25.50 -13.48
CA PHE A 10 -21.78 -26.10 -12.53
C PHE A 10 -21.78 -25.34 -11.20
N ALA A 11 -22.90 -25.42 -10.48
CA ALA A 11 -22.93 -25.03 -9.08
C ALA A 11 -22.92 -26.29 -8.22
N VAL A 12 -21.73 -26.70 -7.76
CA VAL A 12 -21.66 -27.63 -6.63
C VAL A 12 -21.95 -26.83 -5.37
N ALA A 13 -23.16 -27.00 -4.85
CA ALA A 13 -23.66 -26.34 -3.64
C ALA A 13 -22.93 -26.86 -2.40
N ARG A 14 -21.81 -26.25 -2.01
CA ARG A 14 -21.46 -26.15 -0.60
C ARG A 14 -22.26 -24.97 -0.03
N SER A 15 -22.85 -25.17 1.16
CA SER A 15 -23.56 -24.08 1.87
C SER A 15 -22.57 -22.95 2.15
N GLU A 16 -22.59 -21.90 1.31
CA GLU A 16 -21.78 -20.72 1.53
C GLU A 16 -22.19 -20.06 2.85
N PRO A 17 -21.24 -19.63 3.70
CA PRO A 17 -21.57 -18.87 4.88
C PRO A 17 -22.39 -17.63 4.48
N ARG A 18 -23.39 -17.28 5.29
CA ARG A 18 -24.27 -16.13 5.05
C ARG A 18 -24.11 -15.08 6.14
N GLY A 19 -24.45 -13.85 5.85
CA GLY A 19 -24.43 -12.75 6.82
C GLY A 19 -23.03 -12.44 7.36
N LEU A 20 -22.92 -12.24 8.67
CA LEU A 20 -21.65 -11.85 9.33
C LEU A 20 -20.53 -12.88 9.15
N ALA A 21 -20.86 -14.19 9.11
CA ALA A 21 -19.87 -15.24 8.91
C ALA A 21 -19.23 -15.14 7.51
N ALA A 22 -20.00 -14.83 6.48
CA ALA A 22 -19.50 -14.55 5.14
C ALA A 22 -18.54 -13.35 5.15
N TRP A 23 -18.93 -12.26 5.82
CA TRP A 23 -18.12 -11.05 5.93
C TRP A 23 -16.77 -11.32 6.62
N LEU A 24 -16.74 -12.13 7.68
CA LEU A 24 -15.52 -12.44 8.45
C LEU A 24 -14.57 -13.42 7.75
N MET A 25 -15.09 -14.34 6.94
CA MET A 25 -14.35 -15.50 6.45
C MET A 25 -13.99 -15.44 4.97
N GLY A 26 -14.61 -14.52 4.21
CA GLY A 26 -14.43 -14.42 2.77
C GLY A 26 -13.00 -13.99 2.39
N THR A 27 -12.42 -14.68 1.41
CA THR A 27 -11.08 -14.37 0.87
C THR A 27 -11.10 -14.07 -0.62
N ASP A 28 -12.25 -14.16 -1.28
CA ASP A 28 -12.45 -13.76 -2.68
C ASP A 28 -12.12 -12.27 -2.85
N HIS A 29 -11.40 -11.93 -3.91
CA HIS A 29 -10.91 -10.56 -4.16
C HIS A 29 -12.04 -9.52 -4.25
N LYS A 30 -13.23 -9.90 -4.77
CA LYS A 30 -14.40 -9.00 -4.86
C LYS A 30 -14.94 -8.69 -3.48
N HIS A 31 -14.99 -9.70 -2.61
CA HIS A 31 -15.44 -9.56 -1.23
C HIS A 31 -14.51 -8.63 -0.45
N VAL A 32 -13.20 -8.88 -0.51
CA VAL A 32 -12.18 -8.04 0.14
C VAL A 32 -12.19 -6.63 -0.44
N GLY A 33 -12.32 -6.48 -1.76
CA GLY A 33 -12.42 -5.16 -2.41
C GLY A 33 -13.64 -4.36 -1.93
N LEU A 34 -14.80 -5.02 -1.79
CA LEU A 34 -16.00 -4.38 -1.26
C LEU A 34 -15.84 -3.98 0.22
N GLN A 35 -15.21 -4.83 1.03
CA GLN A 35 -14.89 -4.53 2.43
C GLN A 35 -14.03 -3.25 2.53
N TYR A 36 -12.96 -3.13 1.74
CA TYR A 36 -12.13 -1.93 1.67
C TYR A 36 -12.93 -0.69 1.25
N MET A 37 -13.72 -0.78 0.17
CA MET A 37 -14.48 0.36 -0.35
C MET A 37 -15.52 0.87 0.65
N VAL A 38 -16.30 -0.04 1.27
CA VAL A 38 -17.32 0.35 2.25
C VAL A 38 -16.68 0.98 3.48
N THR A 39 -15.64 0.35 4.03
CA THR A 39 -14.93 0.87 5.21
C THR A 39 -14.30 2.23 4.93
N ALA A 40 -13.65 2.40 3.78
CA ALA A 40 -13.05 3.67 3.36
C ALA A 40 -14.11 4.78 3.22
N LEU A 41 -15.29 4.49 2.65
CA LEU A 41 -16.38 5.47 2.56
C LEU A 41 -16.95 5.88 3.93
N VAL A 42 -16.99 4.95 4.89
CA VAL A 42 -17.37 5.28 6.27
C VAL A 42 -16.35 6.24 6.89
N PHE A 43 -15.04 5.94 6.77
CA PHE A 43 -14.00 6.83 7.27
C PHE A 43 -13.97 8.18 6.54
N PHE A 44 -14.29 8.20 5.23
CA PHE A 44 -14.46 9.44 4.49
C PHE A 44 -15.54 10.35 5.11
N CYS A 45 -16.71 9.79 5.42
CA CYS A 45 -17.80 10.55 6.05
C CYS A 45 -17.39 11.09 7.42
N ILE A 46 -16.68 10.27 8.23
CA ILE A 46 -16.19 10.69 9.55
C ILE A 46 -15.16 11.82 9.39
N GLY A 47 -14.14 11.64 8.53
CA GLY A 47 -13.11 12.64 8.31
C GLY A 47 -13.63 13.93 7.70
N ALA A 48 -14.63 13.85 6.81
CA ALA A 48 -15.32 15.03 6.27
C ALA A 48 -16.08 15.80 7.35
N SER A 49 -16.77 15.11 8.26
CA SER A 49 -17.46 15.72 9.38
C SER A 49 -16.51 16.47 10.32
N ILE A 50 -15.33 15.90 10.58
CA ILE A 50 -14.26 16.56 11.35
C ILE A 50 -13.78 17.83 10.63
N ALA A 51 -13.55 17.77 9.31
CA ALA A 51 -13.14 18.93 8.52
C ALA A 51 -14.17 20.06 8.54
N ILE A 52 -15.47 19.74 8.40
CA ILE A 52 -16.56 20.73 8.47
C ILE A 52 -16.58 21.38 9.85
N THR A 53 -16.34 20.63 10.92
CA THR A 53 -16.28 21.16 12.29
C THR A 53 -15.10 22.11 12.47
N MET A 54 -13.92 21.79 11.90
CA MET A 54 -12.79 22.71 11.89
C MET A 54 -13.10 24.00 11.10
N ARG A 55 -13.76 23.91 9.95
CA ARG A 55 -14.15 25.10 9.19
C ARG A 55 -15.19 25.95 9.92
N LEU A 56 -16.07 25.32 10.70
CA LEU A 56 -17.00 26.05 11.55
C LEU A 56 -16.26 26.85 12.65
N GLN A 57 -15.19 26.29 13.20
CA GLN A 57 -14.36 26.97 14.21
C GLN A 57 -13.67 28.22 13.66
N THR A 58 -13.25 28.21 12.39
CA THR A 58 -12.50 29.33 11.79
C THR A 58 -13.37 30.24 10.91
N ILE A 59 -14.69 29.98 10.78
CA ILE A 59 -15.58 30.73 9.89
C ILE A 59 -15.67 32.24 10.23
N ARG A 60 -15.40 32.59 11.48
CA ARG A 60 -15.33 33.97 11.98
C ARG A 60 -14.26 34.09 13.06
N PRO A 61 -13.66 35.29 13.25
CA PRO A 61 -12.75 35.54 14.35
C PRO A 61 -13.39 35.24 15.70
N GLY A 62 -12.63 34.59 16.60
CA GLY A 62 -13.04 34.39 17.99
C GLY A 62 -14.18 33.36 18.20
N MET A 63 -14.50 32.53 17.21
CA MET A 63 -15.46 31.40 17.42
C MET A 63 -14.94 30.45 18.51
N LYS A 64 -15.88 29.85 19.24
CA LYS A 64 -15.61 28.92 20.37
C LYS A 64 -16.38 27.60 20.20
N VAL A 65 -16.24 26.98 19.04
CA VAL A 65 -16.87 25.66 18.74
C VAL A 65 -16.01 24.52 19.31
N LEU A 66 -14.69 24.62 19.16
CA LEU A 66 -13.71 23.68 19.67
C LEU A 66 -12.78 24.36 20.67
N SER A 67 -12.22 23.63 21.63
CA SER A 67 -11.06 24.09 22.39
C SER A 67 -9.80 24.01 21.51
N PRO A 68 -8.70 24.70 21.85
CA PRO A 68 -7.43 24.58 21.14
C PRO A 68 -6.95 23.12 21.00
N GLU A 69 -7.05 22.34 22.08
CA GLU A 69 -6.65 20.93 22.11
C GLU A 69 -7.57 20.08 21.22
N ALA A 70 -8.89 20.33 21.26
CA ALA A 70 -9.85 19.64 20.41
C ALA A 70 -9.61 19.97 18.91
N TYR A 71 -9.23 21.19 18.60
CA TYR A 71 -8.85 21.59 17.25
C TYR A 71 -7.57 20.90 16.78
N ASN A 72 -6.53 20.82 17.64
CA ASN A 72 -5.29 20.09 17.34
C ASN A 72 -5.54 18.60 17.07
N ARG A 73 -6.38 17.96 17.87
CA ARG A 73 -6.83 16.58 17.64
C ARG A 73 -7.61 16.46 16.33
N ALA A 74 -8.49 17.40 16.04
CA ALA A 74 -9.33 17.38 14.85
C ALA A 74 -8.48 17.41 13.57
N PHE A 75 -7.53 18.34 13.40
CA PHE A 75 -6.73 18.37 12.16
C PHE A 75 -5.77 17.19 12.08
N SER A 76 -5.26 16.68 13.20
CA SER A 76 -4.36 15.53 13.24
C SER A 76 -5.07 14.25 12.77
N ILE A 77 -6.26 14.01 13.31
CA ILE A 77 -7.07 12.84 12.95
C ILE A 77 -7.69 12.99 11.57
N HIS A 78 -8.11 14.21 11.16
CA HIS A 78 -8.58 14.45 9.79
C HIS A 78 -7.51 14.05 8.76
N GLY A 79 -6.28 14.55 8.89
CA GLY A 79 -5.19 14.25 7.96
C GLY A 79 -4.87 12.76 7.92
N THR A 80 -4.68 12.13 9.08
CA THR A 80 -4.41 10.68 9.17
C THR A 80 -5.53 9.85 8.57
N THR A 81 -6.80 10.21 8.84
CA THR A 81 -7.98 9.49 8.32
C THR A 81 -8.07 9.61 6.81
N MET A 82 -7.90 10.83 6.26
CA MET A 82 -8.08 11.05 4.83
C MET A 82 -7.00 10.37 3.99
N VAL A 83 -5.77 10.31 4.47
CA VAL A 83 -4.66 9.64 3.78
C VAL A 83 -4.76 8.12 3.95
N PHE A 84 -4.68 7.64 5.20
CA PHE A 84 -4.48 6.21 5.48
C PHE A 84 -5.77 5.39 5.60
N LEU A 85 -6.93 6.01 5.91
CA LEU A 85 -8.17 5.27 6.12
C LEU A 85 -9.20 5.50 5.00
N PHE A 86 -8.99 6.49 4.14
CA PHE A 86 -9.88 6.75 3.01
C PHE A 86 -9.17 6.68 1.65
N ALA A 87 -8.25 7.60 1.34
CA ALA A 87 -7.75 7.77 -0.03
C ALA A 87 -6.96 6.57 -0.55
N MET A 88 -6.02 6.03 0.23
CA MET A 88 -5.34 4.78 -0.12
C MET A 88 -6.31 3.59 -0.15
N PRO A 89 -7.11 3.33 0.91
CA PRO A 89 -7.96 2.15 0.95
C PRO A 89 -9.07 2.12 -0.11
N ILE A 90 -9.63 3.26 -0.51
CA ILE A 90 -10.65 3.28 -1.58
C ILE A 90 -10.05 2.84 -2.92
N LEU A 91 -8.83 3.29 -3.24
CA LEU A 91 -8.10 2.89 -4.44
C LEU A 91 -7.69 1.42 -4.41
N ILE A 92 -7.22 0.93 -3.25
CA ILE A 92 -6.92 -0.48 -3.00
C ILE A 92 -8.18 -1.34 -3.13
N GLY A 93 -9.33 -0.86 -2.63
CA GLY A 93 -10.61 -1.53 -2.74
C GLY A 93 -11.04 -1.73 -4.20
N PHE A 94 -10.96 -0.67 -5.00
CA PHE A 94 -11.20 -0.76 -6.44
C PHE A 94 -10.19 -1.69 -7.12
N ALA A 95 -8.90 -1.59 -6.79
CA ALA A 95 -7.88 -2.45 -7.37
C ALA A 95 -8.13 -3.93 -7.03
N ASN A 96 -8.48 -4.26 -5.78
CA ASN A 96 -8.85 -5.60 -5.39
C ASN A 96 -10.03 -6.14 -6.21
N TYR A 97 -11.07 -5.33 -6.38
CA TYR A 97 -12.26 -5.74 -7.11
C TYR A 97 -11.99 -5.92 -8.61
N LEU A 98 -11.28 -4.96 -9.22
CA LEU A 98 -11.21 -4.80 -10.68
C LEU A 98 -9.97 -5.45 -11.31
N VAL A 99 -8.79 -5.40 -10.67
CA VAL A 99 -7.54 -5.87 -11.29
C VAL A 99 -7.65 -7.33 -11.74
N PRO A 100 -8.12 -8.30 -10.94
CA PRO A 100 -8.27 -9.67 -11.42
C PRO A 100 -9.26 -9.78 -12.60
N LEU A 101 -10.38 -9.07 -12.58
CA LEU A 101 -11.33 -9.02 -13.69
C LEU A 101 -10.70 -8.46 -14.96
N MET A 102 -9.99 -7.35 -14.85
CA MET A 102 -9.38 -6.66 -15.99
C MET A 102 -8.23 -7.44 -16.64
N ILE A 103 -7.48 -8.22 -15.84
CA ILE A 103 -6.38 -9.04 -16.39
C ILE A 103 -6.80 -10.45 -16.77
N GLY A 104 -8.07 -10.80 -16.58
CA GLY A 104 -8.60 -12.14 -16.87
C GLY A 104 -8.20 -13.21 -15.84
N ALA A 105 -7.89 -12.82 -14.61
CA ALA A 105 -7.55 -13.73 -13.52
C ALA A 105 -8.82 -14.20 -12.77
N ARG A 106 -8.76 -15.40 -12.20
CA ARG A 106 -9.85 -15.95 -11.39
C ARG A 106 -9.89 -15.40 -9.96
N ASP A 107 -8.74 -15.06 -9.38
CA ASP A 107 -8.57 -14.45 -8.05
C ASP A 107 -7.19 -13.79 -7.94
N MET A 108 -6.88 -13.25 -6.77
CA MET A 108 -5.54 -12.77 -6.41
C MET A 108 -4.56 -13.95 -6.23
N ALA A 109 -3.24 -13.66 -6.35
CA ALA A 109 -2.21 -14.68 -6.17
C ALA A 109 -2.19 -15.27 -4.74
N PHE A 110 -2.47 -14.43 -3.74
CA PHE A 110 -2.48 -14.81 -2.32
C PHE A 110 -3.78 -14.36 -1.64
N PRO A 111 -4.94 -15.06 -1.84
CA PRO A 111 -6.24 -14.59 -1.34
C PRO A 111 -6.31 -14.43 0.18
N ARG A 112 -5.65 -15.33 0.95
CA ARG A 112 -5.59 -15.21 2.42
C ARG A 112 -4.78 -13.99 2.88
N LEU A 113 -3.67 -13.69 2.19
CA LEU A 113 -2.87 -12.49 2.47
C LEU A 113 -3.67 -11.22 2.16
N ASN A 114 -4.48 -11.26 1.10
CA ASN A 114 -5.40 -10.20 0.75
C ASN A 114 -6.43 -9.92 1.86
N ALA A 115 -7.07 -10.97 2.37
CA ALA A 115 -8.01 -10.83 3.49
C ALA A 115 -7.30 -10.36 4.78
N LEU A 116 -6.07 -10.81 5.06
CA LEU A 116 -5.28 -10.32 6.19
C LEU A 116 -5.01 -8.82 6.08
N SER A 117 -4.64 -8.33 4.89
CA SER A 117 -4.38 -6.90 4.68
C SER A 117 -5.60 -6.05 5.02
N TYR A 118 -6.81 -6.48 4.64
CA TYR A 118 -8.03 -5.78 5.02
C TYR A 118 -8.26 -5.73 6.53
N TRP A 119 -8.08 -6.85 7.23
CA TRP A 119 -8.32 -6.88 8.68
C TRP A 119 -7.31 -6.03 9.45
N LEU A 120 -6.05 -5.99 9.00
CA LEU A 120 -5.03 -5.09 9.57
C LEU A 120 -5.38 -3.62 9.33
N PHE A 121 -5.89 -3.29 8.15
CA PHE A 121 -6.39 -1.94 7.84
C PHE A 121 -7.54 -1.55 8.78
N LEU A 122 -8.56 -2.38 8.89
CA LEU A 122 -9.70 -2.09 9.75
C LEU A 122 -9.27 -1.93 11.22
N PHE A 123 -8.45 -2.84 11.73
CA PHE A 123 -8.00 -2.79 13.12
C PHE A 123 -7.05 -1.62 13.40
N GLY A 124 -6.19 -1.24 12.45
CA GLY A 124 -5.39 -0.03 12.54
C GLY A 124 -6.27 1.23 12.66
N GLY A 125 -7.32 1.34 11.84
CA GLY A 125 -8.28 2.43 11.92
C GLY A 125 -9.05 2.44 13.24
N LEU A 126 -9.57 1.29 13.69
CA LEU A 126 -10.29 1.19 14.97
C LEU A 126 -9.38 1.51 16.15
N LEU A 127 -8.12 1.06 16.13
CA LEU A 127 -7.13 1.39 17.16
C LEU A 127 -6.87 2.91 17.21
N LEU A 128 -6.71 3.56 16.06
CA LEU A 128 -6.52 5.01 15.98
C LEU A 128 -7.69 5.75 16.65
N TYR A 129 -8.93 5.35 16.36
CA TYR A 129 -10.12 5.98 16.92
C TYR A 129 -10.40 5.58 18.37
N SER A 130 -9.87 4.46 18.85
CA SER A 130 -10.03 4.04 20.25
C SER A 130 -9.46 5.07 21.23
N GLY A 131 -8.47 5.87 20.82
CA GLY A 131 -7.90 6.97 21.59
C GLY A 131 -8.92 7.97 22.11
N PHE A 132 -10.04 8.17 21.41
CA PHE A 132 -11.14 9.02 21.88
C PHE A 132 -11.84 8.49 23.14
N LEU A 133 -11.76 7.19 23.42
CA LEU A 133 -12.42 6.58 24.57
C LEU A 133 -11.66 6.81 25.89
N TYR A 134 -10.33 7.03 25.83
CA TYR A 134 -9.47 7.19 27.01
C TYR A 134 -8.60 8.45 26.98
N GLY A 135 -8.88 9.39 26.06
CA GLY A 135 -8.19 10.69 26.03
C GLY A 135 -6.82 10.70 25.35
N GLY A 136 -6.41 9.58 24.75
CA GLY A 136 -5.12 9.44 24.05
C GLY A 136 -5.24 9.62 22.54
N VAL A 137 -5.57 10.82 22.05
CA VAL A 137 -5.70 11.13 20.61
C VAL A 137 -4.51 11.94 20.14
N LEU A 138 -4.00 11.63 18.93
CA LEU A 138 -2.95 12.41 18.27
C LEU A 138 -3.36 13.89 18.12
N ASP A 139 -2.46 14.81 18.44
CA ASP A 139 -2.68 16.26 18.38
C ASP A 139 -1.52 17.06 17.75
N THR A 140 -0.53 16.36 17.16
CA THR A 140 0.70 16.91 16.61
C THR A 140 0.72 17.02 15.08
N GLY A 141 -0.42 16.79 14.42
CA GLY A 141 -0.53 16.70 12.97
C GLY A 141 -0.26 15.26 12.45
N TRP A 142 -0.74 14.96 11.24
CA TRP A 142 -0.60 13.62 10.64
C TRP A 142 0.84 13.25 10.30
N PHE A 143 1.72 14.23 10.10
CA PHE A 143 3.16 14.05 9.87
C PHE A 143 3.99 13.95 11.15
N SER A 144 3.40 14.22 12.31
CA SER A 144 3.94 13.93 13.66
C SER A 144 5.41 14.31 13.88
N TYR A 145 5.79 15.53 13.56
CA TYR A 145 7.19 15.98 13.65
C TYR A 145 7.79 15.85 15.05
N ALA A 146 8.96 15.25 15.14
CA ALA A 146 9.84 15.34 16.29
C ALA A 146 10.50 16.74 16.31
N PRO A 147 10.82 17.29 17.49
CA PRO A 147 10.66 16.70 18.83
C PRO A 147 9.27 16.91 19.47
N LEU A 148 8.32 17.59 18.80
CA LEU A 148 6.97 17.84 19.34
C LEU A 148 6.26 16.56 19.78
N THR A 149 6.52 15.46 19.09
CA THR A 149 5.94 14.12 19.38
C THR A 149 6.62 13.35 20.49
N GLU A 150 7.71 13.84 21.07
CA GLU A 150 8.33 13.22 22.24
C GLU A 150 7.48 13.38 23.51
N ARG A 151 7.72 12.54 24.51
CA ARG A 151 6.96 12.56 25.77
C ARG A 151 7.07 13.89 26.53
N ALA A 152 8.15 14.63 26.36
CA ALA A 152 8.34 15.93 26.98
C ALA A 152 7.31 16.97 26.50
N PHE A 153 6.89 16.92 25.24
CA PHE A 153 5.97 17.87 24.64
C PHE A 153 4.57 17.27 24.38
N SER A 154 4.49 15.97 24.18
CA SER A 154 3.25 15.20 23.98
C SER A 154 3.19 14.04 24.98
N PRO A 155 2.87 14.31 26.27
CA PRO A 155 2.91 13.31 27.34
C PRO A 155 1.81 12.24 27.21
N HIS A 156 0.75 12.53 26.44
CA HIS A 156 -0.37 11.59 26.25
C HIS A 156 0.01 10.40 25.39
N ASP A 157 -0.77 9.32 25.47
CA ASP A 157 -0.54 8.11 24.68
C ASP A 157 -0.99 8.22 23.22
N GLY A 158 -1.58 9.34 22.81
CA GLY A 158 -2.09 9.54 21.44
C GLY A 158 -1.06 9.33 20.34
N VAL A 159 0.18 9.80 20.53
CA VAL A 159 1.28 9.56 19.59
C VAL A 159 1.65 8.07 19.57
N SER A 160 1.71 7.39 20.73
CA SER A 160 2.04 5.96 20.80
C SER A 160 0.97 5.09 20.15
N VAL A 161 -0.32 5.42 20.33
CA VAL A 161 -1.45 4.77 19.63
C VAL A 161 -1.36 4.98 18.14
N TRP A 162 -1.05 6.20 17.69
CA TRP A 162 -0.84 6.51 16.28
C TRP A 162 0.32 5.71 15.68
N ILE A 163 1.47 5.59 16.37
CA ILE A 163 2.60 4.77 15.95
C ILE A 163 2.18 3.32 15.68
N VAL A 164 1.47 2.69 16.62
CA VAL A 164 1.03 1.30 16.47
C VAL A 164 -0.03 1.18 15.36
N ALA A 165 -0.98 2.11 15.27
CA ALA A 165 -1.99 2.12 14.22
C ALA A 165 -1.35 2.24 12.83
N ILE A 166 -0.43 3.18 12.62
CA ILE A 166 0.29 3.37 11.35
C ILE A 166 1.13 2.14 11.00
N SER A 167 1.75 1.48 12.00
CA SER A 167 2.48 0.23 11.77
C SER A 167 1.57 -0.89 11.24
N LEU A 168 0.36 -1.05 11.80
CA LEU A 168 -0.64 -2.01 11.28
C LEU A 168 -1.06 -1.68 9.83
N LEU A 169 -1.28 -0.39 9.54
CA LEU A 169 -1.63 0.09 8.20
C LEU A 169 -0.48 -0.13 7.21
N GLY A 170 0.76 0.04 7.65
CA GLY A 170 1.97 -0.23 6.86
C GLY A 170 2.10 -1.71 6.48
N ILE A 171 1.96 -2.62 7.45
CA ILE A 171 1.96 -4.07 7.20
C ILE A 171 0.84 -4.46 6.22
N SER A 172 -0.37 -3.90 6.41
CA SER A 172 -1.50 -4.08 5.49
C SER A 172 -1.13 -3.68 4.05
N SER A 173 -0.54 -2.51 3.88
CA SER A 173 -0.21 -1.92 2.57
C SER A 173 0.88 -2.72 1.85
N VAL A 174 1.96 -3.10 2.54
CA VAL A 174 3.05 -3.92 1.98
C VAL A 174 2.54 -5.31 1.57
N ALA A 175 1.71 -5.95 2.41
CA ALA A 175 1.10 -7.24 2.09
C ALA A 175 0.23 -7.16 0.82
N GLY A 176 -0.58 -6.11 0.69
CA GLY A 176 -1.37 -5.83 -0.51
C GLY A 176 -0.50 -5.59 -1.75
N ALA A 177 0.56 -4.80 -1.63
CA ALA A 177 1.49 -4.48 -2.72
C ALA A 177 2.16 -5.72 -3.29
N VAL A 178 2.72 -6.59 -2.44
CA VAL A 178 3.30 -7.88 -2.87
C VAL A 178 2.25 -8.72 -3.60
N ASN A 179 1.02 -8.76 -3.10
CA ASN A 179 -0.05 -9.54 -3.71
C ASN A 179 -0.45 -9.00 -5.10
N PHE A 180 -0.60 -7.68 -5.26
CA PHE A 180 -0.88 -7.06 -6.57
C PHE A 180 0.23 -7.31 -7.59
N ILE A 181 1.49 -7.14 -7.20
CA ILE A 181 2.62 -7.41 -8.09
C ILE A 181 2.60 -8.86 -8.55
N MET A 182 2.45 -9.81 -7.63
CA MET A 182 2.42 -11.23 -7.95
C MET A 182 1.22 -11.61 -8.80
N THR A 183 0.04 -11.08 -8.52
CA THR A 183 -1.17 -11.30 -9.31
C THR A 183 -0.98 -10.85 -10.75
N MET A 184 -0.52 -9.63 -10.97
CA MET A 184 -0.31 -9.08 -12.31
C MET A 184 0.88 -9.71 -13.05
N MET A 185 1.88 -10.20 -12.34
CA MET A 185 3.00 -10.91 -12.97
C MET A 185 2.64 -12.33 -13.38
N ARG A 186 1.79 -13.03 -12.60
CA ARG A 186 1.61 -14.48 -12.70
C ARG A 186 0.27 -14.92 -13.27
N LEU A 187 -0.80 -14.12 -13.07
CA LEU A 187 -2.18 -14.60 -13.33
C LEU A 187 -2.84 -13.90 -14.53
N ARG A 188 -2.09 -13.18 -15.34
CA ARG A 188 -2.64 -12.54 -16.56
C ARG A 188 -3.17 -13.58 -17.55
N ALA A 189 -4.29 -13.25 -18.18
CA ALA A 189 -4.87 -14.05 -19.25
C ALA A 189 -3.88 -14.29 -20.40
N PRO A 190 -3.97 -15.41 -21.11
CA PRO A 190 -3.15 -15.69 -22.28
C PRO A 190 -3.19 -14.54 -23.31
N GLY A 191 -2.01 -14.12 -23.78
CA GLY A 191 -1.86 -13.02 -24.73
C GLY A 191 -1.85 -11.61 -24.11
N MET A 192 -2.17 -11.45 -22.83
CA MET A 192 -2.08 -10.17 -22.15
C MET A 192 -0.63 -9.82 -21.81
N THR A 193 0.03 -9.12 -22.73
CA THR A 193 1.36 -8.54 -22.52
C THR A 193 1.27 -7.29 -21.65
N TRP A 194 2.41 -6.77 -21.21
CA TRP A 194 2.46 -5.55 -20.41
C TRP A 194 1.74 -4.37 -21.10
N LEU A 195 2.02 -4.11 -22.36
CA LEU A 195 1.39 -3.00 -23.11
C LEU A 195 -0.11 -3.21 -23.41
N ARG A 196 -0.59 -4.45 -23.38
CA ARG A 196 -2.03 -4.77 -23.56
C ARG A 196 -2.84 -4.69 -22.29
N MET A 197 -2.18 -4.69 -21.15
CA MET A 197 -2.84 -4.59 -19.84
C MET A 197 -3.50 -3.21 -19.68
N PRO A 198 -4.72 -3.10 -19.13
CA PRO A 198 -5.39 -1.82 -18.87
C PRO A 198 -4.52 -0.86 -18.04
N LEU A 199 -4.65 0.46 -18.31
CA LEU A 199 -3.81 1.45 -17.61
C LEU A 199 -4.04 1.50 -16.11
N PHE A 200 -5.25 1.23 -15.66
CA PHE A 200 -5.52 1.12 -14.23
C PHE A 200 -4.70 -0.01 -13.58
N CYS A 201 -4.60 -1.16 -14.24
CA CYS A 201 -3.76 -2.26 -13.77
C CYS A 201 -2.27 -1.90 -13.79
N GLN A 202 -1.78 -1.22 -14.84
CA GLN A 202 -0.40 -0.77 -14.92
C GLN A 202 -0.07 0.28 -13.85
N ALA A 203 -0.97 1.23 -13.62
CA ALA A 203 -0.84 2.23 -12.56
C ALA A 203 -0.80 1.56 -11.19
N THR A 204 -1.68 0.59 -10.91
CA THR A 204 -1.71 -0.20 -9.68
C THR A 204 -0.42 -1.01 -9.50
N PHE A 205 0.15 -1.55 -10.57
CA PHE A 205 1.41 -2.27 -10.54
C PHE A 205 2.59 -1.38 -10.11
N ILE A 206 2.73 -0.21 -10.76
CA ILE A 206 3.76 0.78 -10.41
C ILE A 206 3.55 1.29 -8.99
N ASN A 207 2.30 1.58 -8.64
CA ASN A 207 1.91 1.99 -7.30
C ASN A 207 2.30 0.98 -6.21
N SER A 208 2.19 -0.31 -6.53
CA SER A 208 2.58 -1.37 -5.60
C SER A 208 4.09 -1.36 -5.31
N PHE A 209 4.94 -0.99 -6.28
CA PHE A 209 6.37 -0.77 -6.03
C PHE A 209 6.63 0.49 -5.19
N LEU A 210 5.86 1.57 -5.41
CA LEU A 210 5.95 2.75 -4.53
C LEU A 210 5.65 2.38 -3.08
N ILE A 211 4.55 1.67 -2.83
CA ILE A 211 4.19 1.19 -1.49
C ILE A 211 5.31 0.34 -0.90
N LEU A 212 5.83 -0.61 -1.68
CA LEU A 212 6.84 -1.57 -1.23
C LEU A 212 8.13 -0.90 -0.76
N PHE A 213 8.53 0.19 -1.41
CA PHE A 213 9.79 0.89 -1.10
C PHE A 213 9.62 2.14 -0.23
N ALA A 214 8.42 2.73 -0.13
CA ALA A 214 8.19 3.91 0.69
C ALA A 214 7.87 3.56 2.16
N PHE A 215 6.96 2.61 2.40
CA PHE A 215 6.51 2.27 3.75
C PHE A 215 7.60 1.83 4.72
N PRO A 216 8.66 1.10 4.32
CA PRO A 216 9.74 0.74 5.22
C PRO A 216 10.42 1.94 5.88
N SER A 217 10.59 3.06 5.17
CA SER A 217 11.16 4.29 5.74
C SER A 217 10.26 4.86 6.85
N LEU A 218 8.95 4.91 6.62
CA LEU A 218 7.98 5.30 7.65
C LEU A 218 8.02 4.33 8.85
N THR A 219 8.15 3.03 8.60
CA THR A 219 8.25 2.02 9.67
C THR A 219 9.47 2.28 10.56
N VAL A 220 10.63 2.61 9.97
CA VAL A 220 11.81 2.99 10.73
C VAL A 220 11.56 4.27 11.53
N ALA A 221 10.99 5.31 10.90
CA ALA A 221 10.69 6.58 11.57
C ALA A 221 9.84 6.37 12.83
N VAL A 222 8.71 5.66 12.71
CA VAL A 222 7.82 5.42 13.86
C VAL A 222 8.42 4.46 14.88
N ALA A 223 9.25 3.49 14.47
CA ALA A 223 9.94 2.59 15.39
C ALA A 223 10.97 3.36 16.24
N LEU A 224 11.77 4.23 15.66
CA LEU A 224 12.73 5.07 16.37
C LEU A 224 12.01 6.04 17.33
N LEU A 225 10.89 6.64 16.91
CA LEU A 225 10.07 7.48 17.76
C LEU A 225 9.46 6.68 18.94
N TYR A 226 9.06 5.42 18.70
CA TYR A 226 8.60 4.54 19.76
C TYR A 226 9.71 4.28 20.79
N LEU A 227 10.95 4.03 20.33
CA LEU A 227 12.11 3.85 21.23
C LEU A 227 12.38 5.12 22.06
N ASP A 228 12.35 6.30 21.44
CA ASP A 228 12.53 7.58 22.16
C ASP A 228 11.44 7.77 23.24
N ARG A 229 10.18 7.44 22.91
CA ARG A 229 9.05 7.64 23.84
C ARG A 229 8.98 6.62 24.98
N VAL A 230 9.36 5.36 24.74
CA VAL A 230 9.17 4.24 25.68
C VAL A 230 10.46 3.87 26.40
N TYR A 231 11.58 3.86 25.69
CA TYR A 231 12.89 3.45 26.21
C TYR A 231 13.82 4.62 26.46
N HIS A 232 13.34 5.88 26.24
CA HIS A 232 14.10 7.11 26.48
C HIS A 232 15.42 7.16 25.69
N THR A 233 15.40 6.67 24.45
CA THR A 233 16.48 6.91 23.49
C THR A 233 16.43 8.37 23.02
N GLY A 234 17.38 8.81 22.22
CA GLY A 234 17.51 10.18 21.81
C GLY A 234 17.71 10.37 20.32
N TRP A 235 17.17 9.50 19.45
CA TRP A 235 17.33 9.58 18.01
C TRP A 235 16.94 10.94 17.43
N TYR A 236 15.85 11.52 17.94
CA TYR A 236 15.30 12.80 17.48
C TYR A 236 15.49 13.95 18.46
N ASN A 237 16.11 13.71 19.62
CA ASN A 237 16.25 14.68 20.68
C ASN A 237 17.63 15.34 20.66
N PRO A 238 17.76 16.65 20.26
CA PRO A 238 19.03 17.34 20.22
C PRO A 238 19.76 17.40 21.57
N ALA A 239 19.02 17.46 22.69
CA ALA A 239 19.62 17.47 24.04
C ALA A 239 20.34 16.16 24.38
N ARG A 240 20.08 15.09 23.62
CA ARG A 240 20.73 13.77 23.77
C ARG A 240 21.68 13.45 22.61
N GLY A 241 21.91 14.40 21.71
CA GLY A 241 22.76 14.25 20.53
C GLY A 241 22.05 13.77 19.28
N GLY A 242 20.72 13.56 19.33
CA GLY A 242 19.91 13.23 18.16
C GLY A 242 19.60 14.41 17.26
N ASP A 243 18.90 14.15 16.15
CA ASP A 243 18.58 15.19 15.17
C ASP A 243 17.14 15.03 14.64
N PRO A 244 16.25 16.02 14.86
CA PRO A 244 14.89 16.01 14.33
C PRO A 244 14.81 15.92 12.80
N ILE A 245 15.84 16.36 12.09
CA ILE A 245 15.90 16.31 10.62
C ILE A 245 15.83 14.87 10.12
N ILE A 246 16.32 13.89 10.89
CA ILE A 246 16.19 12.46 10.55
C ILE A 246 14.72 12.07 10.46
N TRP A 247 13.87 12.54 11.39
CA TRP A 247 12.42 12.30 11.30
C TRP A 247 11.87 12.83 9.99
N GLU A 248 12.18 14.06 9.63
CA GLU A 248 11.68 14.69 8.42
C GLU A 248 12.15 13.94 7.16
N HIS A 249 13.41 13.55 7.07
CA HIS A 249 13.91 12.75 5.95
C HIS A 249 13.23 11.38 5.84
N LEU A 250 13.14 10.63 6.95
CA LEU A 250 12.51 9.31 6.96
C LEU A 250 11.01 9.39 6.65
N PHE A 251 10.33 10.37 7.24
CA PHE A 251 8.90 10.59 7.01
C PHE A 251 8.62 11.01 5.56
N TRP A 252 9.34 12.00 5.03
CA TRP A 252 9.08 12.52 3.69
C TRP A 252 9.59 11.62 2.57
N PHE A 253 10.59 10.79 2.81
CA PHE A 253 10.96 9.72 1.89
C PHE A 253 9.81 8.71 1.68
N PHE A 254 8.91 8.59 2.65
CA PHE A 254 7.60 7.96 2.48
C PHE A 254 6.57 8.97 1.96
N GLY A 255 6.45 10.14 2.59
CA GLY A 255 5.31 11.05 2.44
C GLY A 255 5.18 11.65 1.04
N HIS A 256 6.27 11.83 0.31
CA HIS A 256 6.17 12.27 -1.08
C HIS A 256 5.77 11.11 -2.03
N PRO A 257 6.42 9.92 -2.03
CA PRO A 257 5.84 8.77 -2.74
C PRO A 257 4.39 8.48 -2.38
N ASP A 258 3.94 8.77 -1.14
CA ASP A 258 2.56 8.57 -0.71
C ASP A 258 1.57 9.40 -1.54
N VAL A 259 1.86 10.66 -1.87
CA VAL A 259 0.97 11.46 -2.74
C VAL A 259 0.87 10.86 -4.15
N TYR A 260 1.93 10.19 -4.64
CA TYR A 260 1.86 9.43 -5.90
C TYR A 260 1.13 8.09 -5.74
N ILE A 261 1.23 7.45 -4.59
CA ILE A 261 0.41 6.28 -4.23
C ILE A 261 -1.07 6.62 -4.29
N LEU A 262 -1.44 7.84 -3.90
CA LEU A 262 -2.82 8.33 -3.95
C LEU A 262 -3.29 8.71 -5.36
N ILE A 263 -2.41 9.21 -6.24
CA ILE A 263 -2.85 9.76 -7.53
C ILE A 263 -2.62 8.81 -8.72
N LEU A 264 -1.60 7.94 -8.73
CA LEU A 264 -1.32 7.10 -9.88
C LEU A 264 -2.46 6.12 -10.23
N PRO A 265 -3.08 5.41 -9.26
CA PRO A 265 -4.25 4.59 -9.57
C PRO A 265 -5.43 5.43 -10.07
N ALA A 266 -5.62 6.65 -9.55
CA ALA A 266 -6.64 7.58 -10.03
C ALA A 266 -6.38 7.99 -11.48
N PHE A 267 -5.13 8.22 -11.89
CA PHE A 267 -4.74 8.43 -13.29
C PHE A 267 -5.03 7.20 -14.16
N GLY A 268 -4.86 6.01 -13.62
CA GLY A 268 -5.27 4.77 -14.27
C GLY A 268 -6.78 4.72 -14.50
N MET A 269 -7.59 4.95 -13.46
CA MET A 269 -9.05 5.01 -13.56
C MET A 269 -9.53 6.05 -14.58
N MET A 270 -8.94 7.24 -14.55
CA MET A 270 -9.20 8.31 -15.52
C MET A 270 -8.99 7.84 -16.95
N SER A 271 -7.91 7.06 -17.17
CA SER A 271 -7.53 6.55 -18.49
C SER A 271 -8.44 5.42 -18.98
N GLU A 272 -9.24 4.80 -18.11
CA GLU A 272 -10.31 3.85 -18.49
C GLU A 272 -11.64 4.56 -18.71
N ILE A 273 -11.98 5.58 -17.93
CA ILE A 273 -13.27 6.28 -17.99
C ILE A 273 -13.36 7.20 -19.21
N VAL A 274 -12.34 8.04 -19.45
CA VAL A 274 -12.38 9.05 -20.52
C VAL A 274 -12.57 8.45 -21.90
N PRO A 275 -11.86 7.38 -22.33
CA PRO A 275 -12.07 6.79 -23.65
C PRO A 275 -13.50 6.30 -23.89
N ILE A 276 -14.11 5.67 -22.89
CA ILE A 276 -15.47 5.10 -22.98
C ILE A 276 -16.51 6.21 -23.18
N PHE A 277 -16.42 7.30 -22.42
CA PHE A 277 -17.36 8.41 -22.54
C PHE A 277 -17.01 9.41 -23.66
N SER A 278 -15.80 9.32 -24.23
CA SER A 278 -15.42 10.05 -25.45
C SER A 278 -15.64 9.25 -26.73
N ARG A 279 -15.92 7.94 -26.62
CA ARG A 279 -16.03 7.02 -27.76
C ARG A 279 -14.83 7.06 -28.69
N LYS A 280 -13.65 7.17 -28.08
CA LYS A 280 -12.38 7.29 -28.80
C LYS A 280 -11.28 6.60 -28.00
N PRO A 281 -10.40 5.81 -28.64
CA PRO A 281 -9.27 5.19 -27.96
C PRO A 281 -8.39 6.22 -27.27
N LEU A 282 -7.74 5.82 -26.19
CA LEU A 282 -6.84 6.69 -25.44
C LEU A 282 -5.70 7.18 -26.32
N PHE A 283 -5.60 8.49 -26.48
CA PHE A 283 -4.51 9.11 -27.23
C PHE A 283 -3.17 8.88 -26.53
N GLY A 284 -2.15 8.51 -27.30
CA GLY A 284 -0.79 8.34 -26.78
C GLY A 284 -0.66 7.27 -25.70
N ARG A 285 -1.35 6.14 -25.80
CA ARG A 285 -1.38 5.08 -24.78
C ARG A 285 0.02 4.66 -24.33
N THR A 286 0.96 4.40 -25.22
CA THR A 286 2.34 4.01 -24.87
C THR A 286 3.05 5.11 -24.08
N THR A 287 2.87 6.37 -24.49
CA THR A 287 3.40 7.52 -23.75
C THR A 287 2.78 7.62 -22.36
N MET A 288 1.46 7.36 -22.24
CA MET A 288 0.79 7.34 -20.92
C MET A 288 1.40 6.31 -19.98
N VAL A 289 1.72 5.11 -20.48
CA VAL A 289 2.42 4.05 -19.72
C VAL A 289 3.81 4.51 -19.30
N LEU A 290 4.59 5.06 -20.22
CA LEU A 290 5.94 5.55 -19.92
C LEU A 290 5.89 6.66 -18.84
N MET A 291 4.94 7.59 -18.95
CA MET A 291 4.80 8.67 -17.97
C MET A 291 4.42 8.16 -16.58
N LEU A 292 3.64 7.08 -16.46
CA LEU A 292 3.39 6.44 -15.17
C LEU A 292 4.69 5.93 -14.53
N VAL A 293 5.55 5.27 -15.31
CA VAL A 293 6.85 4.75 -14.84
C VAL A 293 7.76 5.90 -14.41
N VAL A 294 7.85 6.96 -15.25
CA VAL A 294 8.70 8.13 -14.96
C VAL A 294 8.25 8.84 -13.70
N ILE A 295 6.93 9.07 -13.50
CA ILE A 295 6.40 9.67 -12.28
C ILE A 295 6.71 8.79 -11.06
N GLY A 296 6.50 7.48 -11.16
CA GLY A 296 6.80 6.55 -10.07
C GLY A 296 8.29 6.59 -9.65
N PHE A 297 9.21 6.64 -10.61
CA PHE A 297 10.64 6.75 -10.34
C PHE A 297 11.01 8.12 -9.74
N LEU A 298 10.57 9.21 -10.37
CA LEU A 298 10.86 10.56 -9.89
C LEU A 298 10.29 10.81 -8.51
N GLY A 299 9.18 10.16 -8.15
CA GLY A 299 8.56 10.29 -6.83
C GLY A 299 9.51 10.01 -5.66
N PHE A 300 10.55 9.19 -5.85
CA PHE A 300 11.58 8.96 -4.83
C PHE A 300 12.71 9.99 -4.83
N LEU A 301 12.80 10.89 -5.81
CA LEU A 301 13.92 11.82 -5.96
C LEU A 301 13.58 13.26 -5.56
N VAL A 302 12.43 13.48 -4.89
CA VAL A 302 11.91 14.83 -4.67
C VAL A 302 11.43 15.08 -3.24
N TRP A 303 11.56 14.12 -2.33
CA TRP A 303 10.94 14.18 -0.99
C TRP A 303 11.28 15.43 -0.18
N ALA A 304 12.50 15.98 -0.32
CA ALA A 304 12.95 17.07 0.52
C ALA A 304 12.45 18.46 0.07
N HIS A 305 11.58 18.55 -0.95
CA HIS A 305 10.86 19.80 -1.19
C HIS A 305 9.83 20.10 -0.07
N HIS A 306 9.47 19.13 0.75
CA HIS A 306 8.71 19.35 1.98
C HIS A 306 9.56 19.95 3.12
N MET A 307 10.87 20.10 2.91
CA MET A 307 11.87 20.46 3.92
C MET A 307 12.69 21.69 3.54
N PHE A 308 12.24 22.53 2.59
CA PHE A 308 12.98 23.71 2.14
C PHE A 308 13.24 24.73 3.26
N THR A 309 12.43 24.71 4.32
CA THR A 309 12.58 25.57 5.51
C THR A 309 13.25 24.87 6.69
N ALA A 310 13.72 23.63 6.53
CA ALA A 310 14.35 22.84 7.60
C ALA A 310 15.88 23.12 7.76
N GLY A 311 16.43 24.12 7.07
CA GLY A 311 17.86 24.48 7.18
C GLY A 311 18.80 23.60 6.34
N LEU A 312 18.30 22.90 5.34
CA LEU A 312 19.12 22.07 4.46
C LEU A 312 20.09 22.89 3.59
N PRO A 313 21.25 22.33 3.18
CA PRO A 313 22.22 23.04 2.34
C PRO A 313 21.61 23.52 1.02
N THR A 314 22.03 24.68 0.55
CA THR A 314 21.50 25.32 -0.68
C THR A 314 21.62 24.43 -1.91
N TYR A 315 22.73 23.73 -2.10
CA TYR A 315 22.92 22.83 -3.24
C TYR A 315 21.91 21.68 -3.23
N PHE A 316 21.58 21.17 -2.04
CA PHE A 316 20.59 20.10 -1.89
C PHE A 316 19.17 20.62 -2.16
N ASN A 317 18.81 21.78 -1.61
CA ASN A 317 17.54 22.44 -1.91
C ASN A 317 17.38 22.73 -3.42
N THR A 318 18.46 23.19 -4.09
CA THR A 318 18.45 23.43 -5.54
C THR A 318 18.22 22.14 -6.33
N PHE A 319 18.89 21.04 -5.96
CA PHE A 319 18.69 19.74 -6.59
C PHE A 319 17.23 19.26 -6.41
N MET A 320 16.70 19.32 -5.20
CA MET A 320 15.32 18.90 -4.89
C MET A 320 14.29 19.79 -5.58
N SER A 321 14.55 21.08 -5.74
CA SER A 321 13.71 22.01 -6.51
C SER A 321 13.67 21.59 -7.99
N ALA A 322 14.83 21.39 -8.60
CA ALA A 322 14.92 21.00 -10.01
C ALA A 322 14.22 19.67 -10.31
N THR A 323 14.45 18.64 -9.50
CA THR A 323 13.80 17.32 -9.65
C THR A 323 12.29 17.41 -9.43
N SER A 324 11.83 18.23 -8.49
CA SER A 324 10.41 18.46 -8.24
C SER A 324 9.71 19.15 -9.42
N MET A 325 10.34 20.16 -10.01
CA MET A 325 9.81 20.81 -11.22
C MET A 325 9.75 19.86 -12.42
N LEU A 326 10.70 18.92 -12.52
CA LEU A 326 10.76 17.96 -13.62
C LEU A 326 9.51 17.07 -13.67
N ILE A 327 8.85 16.76 -12.54
CA ILE A 327 7.63 15.95 -12.48
C ILE A 327 6.44 16.62 -13.22
N ALA A 328 6.47 17.94 -13.38
CA ALA A 328 5.42 18.64 -14.12
C ALA A 328 5.36 18.18 -15.60
N ILE A 329 6.48 17.76 -16.18
CA ILE A 329 6.53 17.34 -17.59
C ILE A 329 5.71 16.05 -17.81
N PRO A 330 6.01 14.89 -17.18
CA PRO A 330 5.22 13.68 -17.38
C PRO A 330 3.76 13.84 -16.94
N THR A 331 3.48 14.66 -15.95
CA THR A 331 2.11 14.96 -15.49
C THR A 331 1.36 15.77 -16.54
N GLY A 332 1.97 16.81 -17.10
CA GLY A 332 1.40 17.62 -18.20
C GLY A 332 1.09 16.78 -19.43
N VAL A 333 1.99 15.88 -19.82
CA VAL A 333 1.76 14.93 -20.94
C VAL A 333 0.48 14.12 -20.70
N LYS A 334 0.22 13.66 -19.49
CA LYS A 334 -1.01 12.91 -19.19
C LYS A 334 -2.26 13.76 -19.35
N ILE A 335 -2.24 14.99 -18.85
CA ILE A 335 -3.36 15.94 -18.97
C ILE A 335 -3.65 16.20 -20.47
N PHE A 336 -2.63 16.52 -21.25
CA PHE A 336 -2.79 16.77 -22.69
C PHE A 336 -3.31 15.53 -23.43
N ASN A 337 -2.87 14.33 -23.08
CA ASN A 337 -3.36 13.10 -23.70
C ASN A 337 -4.84 12.82 -23.38
N TRP A 338 -5.33 13.13 -22.17
CA TRP A 338 -6.76 13.04 -21.87
C TRP A 338 -7.56 14.09 -22.65
N LEU A 339 -7.07 15.34 -22.72
CA LEU A 339 -7.70 16.38 -23.54
C LEU A 339 -7.73 15.98 -25.02
N ALA A 340 -6.63 15.44 -25.56
CA ALA A 340 -6.55 14.95 -26.93
C ALA A 340 -7.47 13.73 -27.19
N THR A 341 -7.73 12.91 -26.17
CA THR A 341 -8.70 11.81 -26.24
C THR A 341 -10.12 12.37 -26.37
N MET A 342 -10.45 13.40 -25.61
CA MET A 342 -11.76 14.06 -25.69
C MET A 342 -11.95 14.87 -26.95
N TRP A 343 -10.87 15.47 -27.47
CA TRP A 343 -10.89 16.29 -28.68
C TRP A 343 -11.32 15.48 -29.91
N GLY A 344 -12.41 15.93 -30.57
CA GLY A 344 -13.00 15.22 -31.72
C GLY A 344 -13.68 13.89 -31.34
N GLY A 345 -13.91 13.61 -30.04
CA GLY A 345 -14.68 12.47 -29.57
C GLY A 345 -16.18 12.76 -29.49
N ALA A 346 -17.00 11.70 -29.45
CA ALA A 346 -18.46 11.79 -29.22
C ALA A 346 -18.74 11.82 -27.71
N LEU A 347 -18.55 12.98 -27.06
CA LEU A 347 -18.62 13.14 -25.62
C LEU A 347 -20.00 12.81 -25.05
N ARG A 348 -20.04 11.87 -24.10
CA ARG A 348 -21.23 11.51 -23.33
C ARG A 348 -21.09 12.03 -21.90
N LEU A 349 -21.69 13.18 -21.59
CA LEU A 349 -21.59 13.85 -20.29
C LEU A 349 -22.47 13.19 -19.22
N LYS A 350 -22.20 11.92 -18.95
CA LYS A 350 -22.73 11.21 -17.76
C LYS A 350 -21.99 11.66 -16.52
N THR A 351 -22.53 11.37 -15.34
CA THR A 351 -21.96 11.80 -14.06
C THR A 351 -20.49 11.41 -13.91
N ALA A 352 -20.08 10.19 -14.31
CA ALA A 352 -18.70 9.76 -14.28
C ALA A 352 -17.78 10.66 -15.10
N MET A 353 -18.20 11.03 -16.33
CA MET A 353 -17.43 11.91 -17.20
C MET A 353 -17.36 13.35 -16.69
N LEU A 354 -18.43 13.86 -16.05
CA LEU A 354 -18.40 15.18 -15.42
C LEU A 354 -17.33 15.27 -14.32
N PHE A 355 -17.25 14.28 -13.44
CA PHE A 355 -16.20 14.21 -12.44
C PHE A 355 -14.81 14.05 -13.03
N ALA A 356 -14.66 13.30 -14.14
CA ALA A 356 -13.40 13.18 -14.86
C ALA A 356 -12.95 14.54 -15.45
N CYS A 357 -13.87 15.32 -16.02
CA CYS A 357 -13.57 16.67 -16.51
C CYS A 357 -13.19 17.63 -15.37
N ALA A 358 -13.93 17.58 -14.25
CA ALA A 358 -13.59 18.39 -13.07
C ALA A 358 -12.21 18.04 -12.53
N MET A 359 -11.86 16.75 -12.47
CA MET A 359 -10.54 16.29 -12.07
C MET A 359 -9.44 16.91 -12.92
N ILE A 360 -9.57 16.95 -14.24
CA ILE A 360 -8.58 17.60 -15.11
C ILE A 360 -8.39 19.07 -14.72
N ALA A 361 -9.48 19.81 -14.52
CA ALA A 361 -9.43 21.23 -14.20
C ALA A 361 -8.81 21.48 -12.83
N THR A 362 -9.33 20.85 -11.79
CA THR A 362 -8.90 21.07 -10.40
C THR A 362 -7.49 20.55 -10.12
N PHE A 363 -7.15 19.38 -10.68
CA PHE A 363 -5.79 18.83 -10.58
C PHE A 363 -4.77 19.68 -11.34
N THR A 364 -5.15 20.29 -12.47
CA THR A 364 -4.27 21.22 -13.20
C THR A 364 -3.96 22.46 -12.34
N ILE A 365 -4.97 23.04 -11.68
CA ILE A 365 -4.75 24.15 -10.73
C ILE A 365 -3.79 23.72 -9.61
N GLY A 366 -4.04 22.55 -9.03
CA GLY A 366 -3.17 21.95 -8.02
C GLY A 366 -1.74 21.72 -8.54
N GLY A 367 -1.58 21.23 -9.77
CA GLY A 367 -0.28 21.00 -10.40
C GLY A 367 0.50 22.30 -10.60
N ILE A 368 -0.15 23.37 -11.06
CA ILE A 368 0.46 24.70 -11.21
C ILE A 368 0.93 25.24 -9.85
N SER A 369 0.07 25.16 -8.84
CA SER A 369 0.44 25.58 -7.49
C SER A 369 1.58 24.72 -6.90
N GLY A 370 1.68 23.43 -7.27
CA GLY A 370 2.80 22.57 -6.90
C GLY A 370 4.12 22.97 -7.55
N VAL A 371 4.09 23.38 -8.83
CA VAL A 371 5.29 23.92 -9.51
C VAL A 371 5.76 25.23 -8.85
N LEU A 372 4.83 26.08 -8.42
CA LEU A 372 5.18 27.28 -7.64
C LEU A 372 5.88 26.92 -6.32
N GLN A 373 5.35 25.96 -5.56
CA GLN A 373 5.95 25.47 -4.32
C GLN A 373 7.26 24.72 -4.53
N ALA A 374 7.50 24.13 -5.68
CA ALA A 374 8.79 23.53 -6.02
C ALA A 374 9.90 24.56 -6.18
N SER A 375 9.57 25.86 -6.32
CA SER A 375 10.53 26.97 -6.30
C SER A 375 10.86 27.35 -4.87
N VAL A 376 12.10 27.16 -4.45
CA VAL A 376 12.55 27.43 -3.07
C VAL A 376 12.19 28.85 -2.58
N PRO A 377 12.45 29.95 -3.33
CA PRO A 377 12.11 31.29 -2.86
C PRO A 377 10.59 31.52 -2.71
N PHE A 378 9.77 30.87 -3.52
CA PHE A 378 8.32 30.95 -3.39
C PHE A 378 7.85 30.15 -2.17
N ASP A 379 8.35 28.92 -2.00
CA ASP A 379 7.98 28.07 -0.87
C ASP A 379 8.31 28.74 0.47
N TRP A 380 9.45 29.43 0.59
CA TRP A 380 9.81 30.16 1.79
C TRP A 380 8.75 31.20 2.23
N GLN A 381 7.95 31.73 1.29
CA GLN A 381 6.88 32.67 1.60
C GLN A 381 5.57 31.99 2.01
N VAL A 382 5.29 30.79 1.48
CA VAL A 382 3.99 30.13 1.66
C VAL A 382 4.06 28.81 2.45
N ASN A 383 5.28 28.36 2.82
CA ASN A 383 5.47 27.17 3.62
C ASN A 383 4.68 27.27 4.93
N GLN A 384 4.03 26.17 5.35
CA GLN A 384 3.18 26.07 6.55
C GLN A 384 1.99 27.07 6.59
N THR A 385 1.59 27.62 5.45
CA THR A 385 0.41 28.49 5.34
C THR A 385 -0.80 27.75 4.74
N MET A 386 -1.96 28.44 4.65
CA MET A 386 -3.17 27.94 4.00
C MET A 386 -2.98 27.67 2.50
N PHE A 387 -1.93 28.22 1.86
CA PHE A 387 -1.58 27.90 0.47
C PHE A 387 -1.31 26.41 0.27
N ILE A 388 -0.57 25.79 1.21
CA ILE A 388 -0.30 24.34 1.17
C ILE A 388 -1.60 23.55 1.30
N VAL A 389 -2.53 23.98 2.16
CA VAL A 389 -3.84 23.33 2.32
C VAL A 389 -4.63 23.39 1.01
N ALA A 390 -4.66 24.56 0.35
CA ALA A 390 -5.28 24.73 -0.95
C ALA A 390 -4.65 23.80 -2.01
N HIS A 391 -3.32 23.79 -2.10
CA HIS A 391 -2.58 22.92 -3.01
C HIS A 391 -2.92 21.44 -2.79
N LEU A 392 -2.75 20.94 -1.54
CA LEU A 392 -3.01 19.53 -1.21
C LEU A 392 -4.44 19.11 -1.56
N HIS A 393 -5.46 19.95 -1.28
CA HIS A 393 -6.84 19.60 -1.59
C HIS A 393 -7.14 19.69 -3.08
N ASN A 394 -6.48 20.57 -3.85
CA ASN A 394 -6.63 20.59 -5.31
C ASN A 394 -6.05 19.34 -5.97
N VAL A 395 -4.93 18.79 -5.46
CA VAL A 395 -4.35 17.56 -6.00
C VAL A 395 -5.01 16.29 -5.43
N LEU A 396 -5.35 16.25 -4.13
CA LEU A 396 -5.91 15.07 -3.48
C LEU A 396 -7.43 15.00 -3.62
N PHE A 397 -8.17 16.03 -3.21
CA PHE A 397 -9.63 16.04 -3.35
C PHE A 397 -10.02 16.25 -4.82
N GLY A 398 -9.49 17.29 -5.45
CA GLY A 398 -9.74 17.59 -6.86
C GLY A 398 -9.21 16.53 -7.83
N GLY A 399 -8.14 15.82 -7.46
CA GLY A 399 -7.58 14.69 -8.20
C GLY A 399 -8.22 13.36 -7.80
N THR A 400 -7.82 12.82 -6.64
CA THR A 400 -8.15 11.44 -6.23
C THR A 400 -9.63 11.28 -5.86
N VAL A 401 -10.23 12.20 -5.08
CA VAL A 401 -11.62 12.03 -4.62
C VAL A 401 -12.59 12.19 -5.77
N PHE A 402 -12.38 13.16 -6.68
CA PHE A 402 -13.25 13.33 -7.85
C PHE A 402 -13.21 12.11 -8.74
N ILE A 403 -12.04 11.51 -8.96
CA ILE A 403 -11.98 10.30 -9.79
C ILE A 403 -12.50 9.06 -9.03
N ALA A 404 -12.40 9.02 -7.71
CA ALA A 404 -13.05 7.98 -6.92
C ALA A 404 -14.58 8.05 -7.05
N PHE A 405 -15.18 9.26 -7.04
CA PHE A 405 -16.59 9.41 -7.36
C PHE A 405 -16.92 8.97 -8.79
N ALA A 406 -16.11 9.40 -9.79
CA ALA A 406 -16.27 8.95 -11.16
C ALA A 406 -16.23 7.42 -11.27
N ALA A 407 -15.29 6.78 -10.57
CA ALA A 407 -15.12 5.33 -10.53
C ALA A 407 -16.34 4.62 -9.89
N VAL A 408 -16.88 5.18 -8.79
CA VAL A 408 -18.13 4.66 -8.21
C VAL A 408 -19.25 4.72 -9.24
N TYR A 409 -19.49 5.85 -9.91
CA TYR A 409 -20.54 5.94 -10.95
C TYR A 409 -20.30 5.01 -12.13
N TYR A 410 -19.03 4.77 -12.51
CA TYR A 410 -18.67 3.93 -13.64
C TYR A 410 -18.79 2.44 -13.32
N TRP A 411 -18.23 1.97 -12.18
CA TRP A 411 -18.18 0.54 -11.85
C TRP A 411 -19.29 0.08 -10.89
N PHE A 412 -20.13 0.97 -10.34
CA PHE A 412 -21.27 0.57 -9.51
C PHE A 412 -22.19 -0.46 -10.19
N PRO A 413 -22.49 -0.34 -11.50
CA PRO A 413 -23.24 -1.37 -12.21
C PRO A 413 -22.59 -2.74 -12.16
N LYS A 414 -21.26 -2.81 -12.35
CA LYS A 414 -20.49 -4.05 -12.29
C LYS A 414 -20.50 -4.66 -10.88
N ILE A 415 -20.45 -3.83 -9.85
CA ILE A 415 -20.37 -4.25 -8.46
C ILE A 415 -21.74 -4.72 -7.94
N THR A 416 -22.84 -4.06 -8.35
CA THR A 416 -24.16 -4.24 -7.74
C THR A 416 -25.24 -4.78 -8.68
N GLY A 417 -24.99 -4.77 -9.98
CA GLY A 417 -25.98 -5.09 -11.01
C GLY A 417 -27.02 -4.00 -11.23
N ARG A 418 -26.88 -2.82 -10.60
CA ARG A 418 -27.82 -1.69 -10.67
C ARG A 418 -27.17 -0.42 -11.13
N LEU A 419 -27.91 0.47 -11.79
CA LEU A 419 -27.46 1.82 -12.17
C LEU A 419 -27.65 2.81 -11.02
N LEU A 420 -26.66 3.67 -10.78
CA LEU A 420 -26.84 4.89 -10.00
C LEU A 420 -27.69 5.90 -10.80
N SER A 421 -28.57 6.64 -10.11
CA SER A 421 -29.35 7.69 -10.74
C SER A 421 -28.45 8.80 -11.29
N ASP A 422 -28.41 8.97 -12.61
CA ASP A 422 -27.61 10.02 -13.29
C ASP A 422 -28.13 11.43 -12.92
N ARG A 423 -29.44 11.58 -12.68
CA ARG A 423 -30.03 12.87 -12.26
C ARG A 423 -29.52 13.29 -10.88
N LEU A 424 -29.58 12.41 -9.88
CA LEU A 424 -29.01 12.68 -8.55
C LEU A 424 -27.50 12.81 -8.61
N GLY A 425 -26.82 12.05 -9.49
CA GLY A 425 -25.40 12.14 -9.74
C GLY A 425 -24.97 13.51 -10.26
N LYS A 426 -25.71 14.09 -11.19
CA LYS A 426 -25.45 15.45 -11.69
C LYS A 426 -25.67 16.53 -10.61
N TRP A 427 -26.68 16.38 -9.76
CA TRP A 427 -26.85 17.25 -8.60
C TRP A 427 -25.68 17.12 -7.63
N HIS A 428 -25.29 15.89 -7.29
CA HIS A 428 -24.09 15.63 -6.48
C HIS A 428 -22.85 16.30 -7.09
N PHE A 429 -22.63 16.15 -8.40
CA PHE A 429 -21.48 16.74 -9.09
C PHE A 429 -21.45 18.27 -8.94
N TRP A 430 -22.54 18.97 -9.26
CA TRP A 430 -22.55 20.43 -9.21
C TRP A 430 -22.42 20.97 -7.78
N VAL A 431 -23.09 20.35 -6.82
CA VAL A 431 -23.02 20.76 -5.41
C VAL A 431 -21.59 20.56 -4.88
N ILE A 432 -20.96 19.41 -5.13
CA ILE A 432 -19.58 19.16 -4.70
C ILE A 432 -18.59 20.11 -5.40
N LEU A 433 -18.73 20.34 -6.70
CA LEU A 433 -17.80 21.22 -7.42
C LEU A 433 -17.87 22.66 -6.94
N VAL A 434 -19.08 23.20 -6.75
CA VAL A 434 -19.26 24.56 -6.22
C VAL A 434 -18.71 24.64 -4.80
N GLY A 435 -19.07 23.69 -3.92
CA GLY A 435 -18.53 23.64 -2.56
C GLY A 435 -17.01 23.54 -2.53
N PHE A 436 -16.41 22.72 -3.42
CA PHE A 436 -14.97 22.56 -3.57
C PHE A 436 -14.29 23.89 -3.93
N LEU A 437 -14.77 24.57 -4.96
CA LEU A 437 -14.19 25.84 -5.40
C LEU A 437 -14.33 26.91 -4.30
N MET A 438 -15.50 27.01 -3.65
CA MET A 438 -15.70 27.95 -2.55
C MET A 438 -14.83 27.64 -1.33
N THR A 439 -14.52 26.37 -1.08
CA THR A 439 -13.69 25.98 0.08
C THR A 439 -12.22 26.25 -0.18
N PHE A 440 -11.68 25.75 -1.30
CA PHE A 440 -10.22 25.66 -1.48
C PHE A 440 -9.61 26.79 -2.28
N MET A 441 -10.34 27.51 -3.16
CA MET A 441 -9.77 28.65 -3.87
C MET A 441 -9.41 29.83 -2.95
N PRO A 442 -10.28 30.25 -1.99
CA PRO A 442 -9.93 31.32 -1.05
C PRO A 442 -8.73 30.98 -0.16
N MET A 443 -8.42 29.69 0.06
CA MET A 443 -7.26 29.29 0.86
C MET A 443 -5.92 29.62 0.20
N TYR A 444 -5.84 29.74 -1.13
CA TYR A 444 -4.64 30.28 -1.80
C TYR A 444 -4.41 31.74 -1.42
N GLU A 445 -5.46 32.57 -1.43
CA GLU A 445 -5.39 33.96 -0.99
C GLU A 445 -4.99 34.05 0.48
N LEU A 446 -5.64 33.29 1.36
CA LEU A 446 -5.30 33.25 2.78
C LEU A 446 -3.81 32.91 3.01
N GLY A 447 -3.28 31.94 2.23
CA GLY A 447 -1.89 31.57 2.33
C GLY A 447 -0.92 32.66 1.89
N VAL A 448 -1.23 33.37 0.80
CA VAL A 448 -0.44 34.54 0.33
C VAL A 448 -0.54 35.69 1.31
N LEU A 449 -1.67 35.86 1.98
CA LEU A 449 -1.84 36.85 3.07
C LEU A 449 -1.18 36.41 4.38
N GLY A 450 -0.45 35.28 4.40
CA GLY A 450 0.34 34.82 5.52
C GLY A 450 -0.44 34.05 6.60
N MET A 451 -1.69 33.61 6.34
CA MET A 451 -2.43 32.83 7.32
C MET A 451 -1.78 31.47 7.51
N PRO A 452 -1.29 31.12 8.73
CA PRO A 452 -0.73 29.79 9.00
C PRO A 452 -1.78 28.69 8.87
N ARG A 453 -1.40 27.51 8.38
CA ARG A 453 -2.25 26.31 8.52
C ARG A 453 -2.32 25.91 10.00
N HIS A 454 -3.34 25.16 10.38
CA HIS A 454 -3.61 24.74 11.76
C HIS A 454 -3.92 25.91 12.71
N GLN A 455 -4.33 27.05 12.16
CA GLN A 455 -4.71 28.22 12.95
C GLN A 455 -6.08 27.97 13.62
N TYR A 456 -6.09 27.89 14.95
CA TYR A 456 -7.30 27.65 15.77
C TYR A 456 -8.25 28.85 15.74
N THR A 457 -7.72 30.06 15.82
CA THR A 457 -8.47 31.34 15.79
C THR A 457 -7.59 32.44 15.21
N TYR A 458 -8.18 33.55 14.81
CA TYR A 458 -7.48 34.67 14.25
C TYR A 458 -8.10 36.00 14.70
N SER A 459 -7.34 37.13 14.62
CA SER A 459 -7.78 38.47 14.95
C SER A 459 -8.56 39.11 13.80
N ALA A 460 -9.58 39.91 14.13
CA ALA A 460 -10.25 40.71 13.12
C ALA A 460 -9.26 41.75 12.53
N GLY A 461 -9.47 42.12 11.28
CA GLY A 461 -8.64 43.18 10.62
C GLY A 461 -7.43 42.66 9.83
N LEU A 462 -7.13 41.35 9.83
CA LEU A 462 -6.05 40.73 9.05
C LEU A 462 -6.38 40.49 7.57
N GLY A 463 -7.60 40.84 7.11
CA GLY A 463 -8.04 40.58 5.75
C GLY A 463 -8.56 39.10 5.53
N TRP A 464 -8.47 38.25 6.55
CA TRP A 464 -8.79 36.81 6.43
C TRP A 464 -10.27 36.49 6.57
N SER A 465 -11.11 37.39 7.12
CA SER A 465 -12.48 37.12 7.53
C SER A 465 -13.40 36.74 6.36
N LEU A 466 -13.29 37.44 5.21
CA LEU A 466 -14.13 37.14 4.04
C LEU A 466 -13.72 35.83 3.35
N PRO A 467 -12.43 35.58 3.05
CA PRO A 467 -12.01 34.30 2.49
C PRO A 467 -12.34 33.10 3.41
N GLU A 468 -12.19 33.22 4.73
CA GLU A 468 -12.56 32.17 5.71
C GLU A 468 -14.06 31.92 5.74
N LEU A 469 -14.89 32.97 5.66
CA LEU A 469 -16.34 32.82 5.60
C LEU A 469 -16.77 32.07 4.34
N ILE A 470 -16.22 32.43 3.17
CA ILE A 470 -16.50 31.76 1.89
C ILE A 470 -16.06 30.30 1.96
N SER A 471 -14.84 30.05 2.46
CA SER A 471 -14.31 28.70 2.66
C SER A 471 -15.18 27.85 3.59
N GLY A 472 -15.63 28.42 4.70
CA GLY A 472 -16.52 27.77 5.65
C GLY A 472 -17.88 27.40 5.05
N ILE A 473 -18.52 28.32 4.34
CA ILE A 473 -19.79 28.04 3.63
C ILE A 473 -19.58 26.93 2.59
N GLY A 474 -18.49 26.97 1.82
CA GLY A 474 -18.13 25.95 0.86
C GLY A 474 -18.04 24.56 1.49
N ALA A 475 -17.45 24.45 2.68
CA ALA A 475 -17.34 23.17 3.39
C ALA A 475 -18.71 22.55 3.74
N PHE A 476 -19.69 23.35 4.13
CA PHE A 476 -21.07 22.88 4.35
C PHE A 476 -21.74 22.43 3.05
N ILE A 477 -21.46 23.11 1.94
CA ILE A 477 -21.95 22.72 0.61
C ILE A 477 -21.33 21.37 0.19
N ILE A 478 -20.03 21.15 0.46
CA ILE A 478 -19.39 19.82 0.26
C ILE A 478 -20.13 18.76 1.10
N GLY A 479 -20.41 19.05 2.37
CA GLY A 479 -21.18 18.14 3.23
C GLY A 479 -22.54 17.76 2.65
N ALA A 480 -23.29 18.73 2.12
CA ALA A 480 -24.55 18.49 1.44
C ALA A 480 -24.37 17.60 0.19
N GLY A 481 -23.30 17.81 -0.58
CA GLY A 481 -22.95 16.98 -1.72
C GLY A 481 -22.64 15.53 -1.31
N ILE A 482 -21.91 15.32 -0.22
CA ILE A 482 -21.62 13.96 0.32
C ILE A 482 -22.93 13.27 0.73
N ILE A 483 -23.86 13.97 1.36
CA ILE A 483 -25.19 13.44 1.71
C ILE A 483 -25.94 13.01 0.45
N LEU A 484 -25.95 13.84 -0.60
CA LEU A 484 -26.57 13.49 -1.89
C LEU A 484 -25.96 12.24 -2.50
N PHE A 485 -24.65 12.07 -2.40
CA PHE A 485 -23.94 10.87 -2.87
C PHE A 485 -24.40 9.62 -2.11
N VAL A 486 -24.41 9.67 -0.78
CA VAL A 486 -24.86 8.55 0.06
C VAL A 486 -26.32 8.21 -0.22
N VAL A 487 -27.18 9.22 -0.33
CA VAL A 487 -28.61 9.04 -0.68
C VAL A 487 -28.74 8.37 -2.05
N ASN A 488 -27.95 8.78 -3.04
CA ASN A 488 -27.98 8.15 -4.37
C ASN A 488 -27.57 6.68 -4.32
N ILE A 489 -26.52 6.35 -3.56
CA ILE A 489 -26.07 4.94 -3.37
C ILE A 489 -27.17 4.12 -2.72
N VAL A 490 -27.69 4.55 -1.57
CA VAL A 490 -28.71 3.81 -0.81
C VAL A 490 -29.98 3.62 -1.64
N ARG A 491 -30.49 4.70 -2.25
CA ARG A 491 -31.67 4.63 -3.12
C ARG A 491 -31.47 3.66 -4.30
N SER A 492 -30.29 3.72 -4.94
CA SER A 492 -30.03 2.88 -6.11
C SER A 492 -29.81 1.42 -5.75
N LEU A 493 -29.28 1.12 -4.57
CA LEU A 493 -29.22 -0.27 -4.05
C LEU A 493 -30.61 -0.85 -3.81
N LEU A 494 -31.58 -0.02 -3.37
CA LEU A 494 -32.94 -0.46 -3.06
C LEU A 494 -33.83 -0.54 -4.32
N VAL A 495 -33.85 0.53 -5.14
CA VAL A 495 -34.80 0.71 -6.23
C VAL A 495 -34.15 1.14 -7.57
N GLY A 496 -32.84 1.01 -7.71
CA GLY A 496 -32.13 1.35 -8.95
C GLY A 496 -32.52 0.43 -10.11
N GLU A 497 -32.43 0.96 -11.33
CA GLU A 497 -32.64 0.20 -12.55
C GLU A 497 -31.61 -0.91 -12.72
N PRO A 498 -31.99 -2.13 -13.16
CA PRO A 498 -31.07 -3.17 -13.53
C PRO A 498 -30.09 -2.68 -14.62
N ALA A 499 -28.80 -2.93 -14.45
CA ALA A 499 -27.77 -2.37 -15.32
C ALA A 499 -27.44 -3.24 -16.54
N GLY A 500 -27.72 -4.54 -16.50
CA GLY A 500 -27.14 -5.50 -17.42
C GLY A 500 -25.64 -5.68 -17.16
N ASP A 501 -24.99 -6.45 -18.03
CA ASP A 501 -23.57 -6.81 -17.82
C ASP A 501 -22.61 -5.72 -18.32
N ASP A 502 -23.00 -4.94 -19.30
CA ASP A 502 -22.17 -3.88 -19.91
C ASP A 502 -22.99 -2.65 -20.30
N PRO A 503 -23.41 -1.80 -19.35
CA PRO A 503 -24.25 -0.63 -19.63
C PRO A 503 -23.53 0.50 -20.37
N TRP A 504 -22.20 0.47 -20.41
CA TRP A 504 -21.38 1.54 -21.02
C TRP A 504 -20.85 1.19 -22.39
N ASP A 505 -21.05 -0.04 -22.85
CA ASP A 505 -20.40 -0.60 -24.04
C ASP A 505 -18.87 -0.49 -23.90
N GLY A 506 -18.40 -1.11 -22.80
CA GLY A 506 -16.99 -1.08 -22.39
C GLY A 506 -16.09 -1.94 -23.27
N TRP A 507 -14.77 -1.75 -23.14
CA TRP A 507 -13.78 -2.35 -24.03
C TRP A 507 -12.81 -3.30 -23.32
N THR A 508 -12.86 -3.33 -21.99
CA THR A 508 -11.99 -4.11 -21.11
C THR A 508 -12.70 -5.33 -20.53
N LEU A 509 -11.95 -6.32 -20.04
CA LEU A 509 -12.47 -7.67 -19.71
C LEU A 509 -13.46 -7.71 -18.53
N GLU A 510 -13.43 -6.76 -17.61
CA GLU A 510 -14.41 -6.71 -16.53
C GLU A 510 -15.85 -6.60 -17.05
N TRP A 511 -16.05 -5.97 -18.20
CA TRP A 511 -17.37 -5.85 -18.83
C TRP A 511 -17.81 -7.10 -19.59
N ALA A 512 -16.91 -8.09 -19.76
CA ALA A 512 -17.22 -9.41 -20.33
C ALA A 512 -17.82 -10.37 -19.30
N THR A 513 -17.85 -10.02 -18.00
CA THR A 513 -18.41 -10.84 -16.92
C THR A 513 -19.82 -10.40 -16.56
N SER A 514 -20.60 -11.25 -15.86
CA SER A 514 -21.90 -10.87 -15.30
C SER A 514 -21.78 -9.70 -14.31
N SER A 515 -22.87 -9.04 -14.01
CA SER A 515 -22.96 -7.94 -13.05
C SER A 515 -23.97 -8.26 -11.94
N PRO A 516 -23.54 -8.62 -10.70
CA PRO A 516 -22.16 -8.83 -10.23
C PRO A 516 -21.44 -10.03 -10.88
N PRO A 517 -20.08 -10.03 -10.92
CA PRO A 517 -19.33 -11.14 -11.46
C PRO A 517 -19.50 -12.41 -10.61
N ALA A 518 -19.61 -13.55 -11.29
CA ALA A 518 -19.71 -14.86 -10.64
C ALA A 518 -18.43 -15.20 -9.85
N HIS A 519 -18.53 -16.19 -8.98
CA HIS A 519 -17.37 -16.73 -8.28
C HIS A 519 -16.36 -17.30 -9.29
N GLY A 520 -15.06 -16.97 -9.10
CA GLY A 520 -14.01 -17.37 -10.05
C GLY A 520 -13.97 -16.55 -11.35
N ASN A 521 -14.79 -15.49 -11.49
CA ASN A 521 -14.80 -14.49 -12.55
C ASN A 521 -15.11 -15.03 -13.96
N PHE A 522 -14.34 -15.98 -14.46
CA PHE A 522 -14.39 -16.50 -15.83
C PHE A 522 -14.56 -18.02 -15.83
N ALA A 523 -15.57 -18.53 -16.50
CA ALA A 523 -15.74 -19.96 -16.73
C ALA A 523 -14.60 -20.50 -17.60
N THR A 524 -14.25 -19.77 -18.65
CA THR A 524 -13.09 -20.03 -19.52
C THR A 524 -12.19 -18.80 -19.54
N LEU A 525 -10.87 -18.99 -19.50
CA LEU A 525 -9.94 -17.87 -19.54
C LEU A 525 -9.97 -17.18 -20.92
N PRO A 526 -10.14 -15.84 -20.95
CA PRO A 526 -10.15 -15.12 -22.22
C PRO A 526 -8.76 -15.12 -22.87
N VAL A 527 -8.71 -15.11 -24.21
CA VAL A 527 -7.47 -14.93 -24.97
C VAL A 527 -7.41 -13.50 -25.48
N VAL A 528 -6.38 -12.76 -25.07
CA VAL A 528 -6.21 -11.33 -25.36
C VAL A 528 -5.33 -11.11 -26.59
N ARG A 529 -5.86 -10.40 -27.58
CA ARG A 529 -5.16 -10.08 -28.84
C ARG A 529 -4.74 -8.63 -28.96
N SER A 530 -5.45 -7.72 -28.30
CA SER A 530 -5.17 -6.28 -28.26
C SER A 530 -5.29 -5.73 -26.83
N ASP A 531 -5.10 -4.43 -26.66
CA ASP A 531 -5.35 -3.70 -25.42
C ASP A 531 -6.84 -3.35 -25.19
N LEU A 532 -7.71 -3.67 -26.15
CA LEU A 532 -9.17 -3.49 -26.10
C LEU A 532 -9.87 -4.83 -26.36
N PRO A 533 -9.67 -5.84 -25.50
CA PRO A 533 -10.04 -7.23 -25.82
C PRO A 533 -11.54 -7.44 -26.01
N LEU A 534 -12.41 -6.69 -25.33
CA LEU A 534 -13.86 -6.81 -25.48
C LEU A 534 -14.35 -6.09 -26.76
N TRP A 535 -13.65 -5.03 -27.20
CA TRP A 535 -13.91 -4.43 -28.51
C TRP A 535 -13.68 -5.45 -29.63
N ASP A 536 -12.56 -6.15 -29.60
CA ASP A 536 -12.22 -7.16 -30.62
C ASP A 536 -13.28 -8.28 -30.73
N VAL A 537 -13.90 -8.63 -29.61
CA VAL A 537 -14.98 -9.64 -29.57
C VAL A 537 -16.28 -9.07 -30.14
N LYS A 538 -16.63 -7.82 -29.84
CA LYS A 538 -17.86 -7.17 -30.29
C LYS A 538 -17.82 -6.75 -31.77
N HIS A 539 -16.62 -6.43 -32.28
CA HIS A 539 -16.41 -5.91 -33.62
C HIS A 539 -15.35 -6.71 -34.38
N PRO A 540 -15.65 -7.99 -34.74
CA PRO A 540 -14.70 -8.83 -35.46
C PRO A 540 -14.28 -8.20 -36.80
N GLY A 541 -12.97 -8.03 -37.00
CA GLY A 541 -12.40 -7.44 -38.19
C GLY A 541 -12.20 -5.91 -38.17
N GLU A 542 -12.71 -5.20 -37.17
CA GLU A 542 -12.47 -3.78 -36.97
C GLU A 542 -11.31 -3.57 -36.00
N ARG A 543 -10.24 -2.88 -36.42
CA ARG A 543 -9.10 -2.55 -35.55
C ARG A 543 -9.26 -1.13 -35.02
N LEU A 544 -9.56 -1.00 -33.73
CA LEU A 544 -9.63 0.28 -33.06
C LEU A 544 -8.27 0.69 -32.43
N SER A 545 -7.43 -0.28 -32.08
CA SER A 545 -6.14 -0.03 -31.42
C SER A 545 -4.95 -0.40 -32.31
N PRO A 546 -3.86 0.42 -32.29
CA PRO A 546 -2.61 0.08 -32.97
C PRO A 546 -1.82 -1.04 -32.24
N ILE A 547 -2.15 -1.36 -30.99
CA ILE A 547 -1.47 -2.39 -30.19
C ILE A 547 -2.14 -3.75 -30.41
N THR A 548 -2.22 -4.16 -31.67
CA THR A 548 -2.71 -5.49 -32.08
C THR A 548 -1.56 -6.35 -32.53
N SER A 549 -1.68 -7.66 -32.39
CA SER A 549 -0.74 -8.63 -32.98
C SER A 549 -1.51 -9.73 -33.67
N ASP A 550 -1.26 -9.90 -34.95
CA ASP A 550 -1.79 -11.02 -35.77
C ASP A 550 -1.08 -12.35 -35.42
N ARG A 551 0.07 -12.29 -34.71
CA ARG A 551 0.75 -13.48 -34.23
C ARG A 551 -0.10 -14.11 -33.14
N GLN A 552 -0.67 -15.28 -33.42
CA GLN A 552 -1.19 -16.11 -32.35
C GLN A 552 -0.05 -16.27 -31.31
N PRO A 553 -0.34 -16.10 -30.02
CA PRO A 553 0.65 -16.43 -29.00
C PRO A 553 1.06 -17.88 -29.25
N VAL A 554 2.37 -18.15 -29.38
CA VAL A 554 2.90 -19.50 -29.51
C VAL A 554 2.73 -20.19 -28.16
N TYR A 555 1.56 -20.75 -27.96
CA TYR A 555 1.29 -21.65 -26.84
C TYR A 555 1.23 -23.06 -27.43
N ASP A 556 1.82 -23.99 -26.70
CA ASP A 556 1.52 -25.41 -26.93
C ASP A 556 -0.01 -25.56 -26.79
N THR A 557 -0.68 -25.80 -27.90
CA THR A 557 -2.14 -25.89 -27.98
C THR A 557 -2.72 -26.90 -27.00
N ALA A 558 -2.01 -28.00 -26.73
CA ALA A 558 -2.44 -29.03 -25.79
C ALA A 558 -2.42 -28.47 -24.32
N THR A 559 -1.39 -27.71 -23.96
CA THR A 559 -1.25 -27.09 -22.63
C THR A 559 -2.25 -25.94 -22.45
N ALA A 560 -2.50 -25.15 -23.50
CA ALA A 560 -3.49 -24.07 -23.47
C ALA A 560 -4.92 -24.61 -23.35
N VAL A 561 -5.26 -25.69 -24.07
CA VAL A 561 -6.57 -26.37 -24.00
C VAL A 561 -6.77 -27.04 -22.64
N ALA A 562 -5.74 -27.69 -22.08
CA ALA A 562 -5.80 -28.24 -20.73
C ALA A 562 -6.02 -27.18 -19.66
N ALA A 563 -5.46 -25.98 -19.85
CA ALA A 563 -5.65 -24.83 -18.97
C ALA A 563 -7.06 -24.22 -19.04
N LEU A 564 -7.62 -24.16 -20.24
CA LEU A 564 -8.99 -23.69 -20.48
C LEU A 564 -10.03 -24.59 -19.78
N HIS A 565 -9.74 -25.89 -19.68
CA HIS A 565 -10.61 -26.89 -19.09
C HIS A 565 -10.21 -27.32 -17.66
N ALA A 566 -9.12 -26.78 -17.09
CA ALA A 566 -8.79 -27.03 -15.71
C ALA A 566 -9.95 -26.55 -14.82
N GLU A 567 -10.56 -27.47 -14.09
CA GLU A 567 -11.58 -27.13 -13.10
C GLU A 567 -11.00 -26.08 -12.14
N PRO A 568 -11.82 -25.09 -11.71
CA PRO A 568 -11.39 -24.15 -10.69
C PRO A 568 -10.98 -24.99 -9.48
N SER A 569 -9.69 -24.92 -9.11
CA SER A 569 -9.24 -25.52 -7.86
C SER A 569 -10.14 -24.97 -6.77
N HIS A 570 -10.86 -25.85 -6.05
CA HIS A 570 -11.65 -25.47 -4.88
C HIS A 570 -10.70 -25.01 -3.77
N ALA A 571 -10.06 -23.85 -3.96
CA ALA A 571 -9.40 -23.15 -2.87
C ALA A 571 -10.49 -22.83 -1.86
N ASP A 572 -10.29 -23.20 -0.60
CA ASP A 572 -11.21 -22.84 0.46
C ASP A 572 -11.24 -21.30 0.56
N HIS A 573 -12.22 -20.67 -0.14
CA HIS A 573 -12.43 -19.21 -0.15
C HIS A 573 -13.00 -18.70 1.18
N TRP A 574 -13.20 -19.60 2.15
CA TRP A 574 -13.78 -19.32 3.44
C TRP A 574 -12.85 -19.79 4.55
N THR A 575 -12.18 -18.87 5.23
CA THR A 575 -11.28 -19.20 6.35
C THR A 575 -11.23 -18.09 7.38
N LYS A 576 -11.20 -18.47 8.66
CA LYS A 576 -11.04 -17.52 9.80
C LYS A 576 -9.59 -17.10 10.02
N LEU A 577 -8.62 -17.76 9.38
CA LEU A 577 -7.19 -17.56 9.66
C LEU A 577 -6.74 -16.10 9.47
N PRO A 578 -7.09 -15.39 8.37
CA PRO A 578 -6.69 -14.00 8.20
C PRO A 578 -7.20 -13.08 9.33
N PHE A 579 -8.48 -13.22 9.70
CA PHE A 579 -9.10 -12.46 10.78
C PHE A 579 -8.43 -12.72 12.14
N LEU A 580 -8.24 -13.99 12.49
CA LEU A 580 -7.59 -14.37 13.76
C LEU A 580 -6.12 -13.93 13.80
N THR A 581 -5.40 -14.03 12.67
CA THR A 581 -4.01 -13.56 12.57
C THR A 581 -3.92 -12.05 12.76
N ALA A 582 -4.84 -11.28 12.16
CA ALA A 582 -4.90 -9.84 12.38
C ALA A 582 -5.20 -9.48 13.85
N ILE A 583 -6.08 -10.22 14.53
CA ILE A 583 -6.31 -10.07 15.98
C ILE A 583 -5.02 -10.35 16.76
N ALA A 584 -4.28 -11.40 16.44
CA ALA A 584 -3.02 -11.69 17.12
C ALA A 584 -2.01 -10.56 16.98
N ILE A 585 -1.88 -9.99 15.77
CA ILE A 585 -1.01 -8.83 15.50
C ILE A 585 -1.51 -7.59 16.26
N LEU A 586 -2.83 -7.36 16.30
CA LEU A 586 -3.41 -6.27 17.09
C LEU A 586 -3.11 -6.43 18.59
N ILE A 587 -3.20 -7.64 19.15
CA ILE A 587 -2.85 -7.93 20.54
C ILE A 587 -1.37 -7.62 20.80
N VAL A 588 -0.46 -7.97 19.89
CA VAL A 588 0.96 -7.54 19.99
C VAL A 588 1.05 -6.01 20.07
N GLY A 589 0.36 -5.30 19.18
CA GLY A 589 0.34 -3.83 19.16
C GLY A 589 -0.24 -3.22 20.45
N ILE A 590 -1.34 -3.75 20.96
CA ILE A 590 -1.92 -3.32 22.25
C ILE A 590 -0.94 -3.60 23.39
N GLY A 591 -0.24 -4.72 23.36
CA GLY A 591 0.77 -5.04 24.35
C GLY A 591 1.96 -4.06 24.35
N LEU A 592 2.37 -3.57 23.18
CA LEU A 592 3.37 -2.50 23.07
C LEU A 592 2.90 -1.20 23.73
N LEU A 593 1.59 -0.94 23.79
CA LEU A 593 1.00 0.23 24.44
C LEU A 593 0.76 0.04 25.94
N THR A 594 0.67 -1.20 26.41
CA THR A 594 0.24 -1.52 27.78
C THR A 594 1.33 -2.22 28.58
N ASN A 595 1.64 -3.48 28.26
CA ASN A 595 2.68 -4.23 28.95
C ASN A 595 3.17 -5.43 28.10
N LEU A 596 4.40 -5.87 28.40
CA LEU A 596 5.09 -6.93 27.67
C LEU A 596 4.34 -8.28 27.68
N LEU A 597 3.62 -8.63 28.75
CA LEU A 597 2.90 -9.91 28.82
C LEU A 597 1.81 -10.02 27.77
N VAL A 598 1.10 -8.92 27.50
CA VAL A 598 0.09 -8.87 26.42
C VAL A 598 0.74 -9.05 25.06
N SER A 599 1.90 -8.41 24.82
CA SER A 599 2.66 -8.64 23.57
C SER A 599 3.09 -10.09 23.42
N LEU A 600 3.62 -10.71 24.48
CA LEU A 600 4.05 -12.12 24.47
C LEU A 600 2.89 -13.08 24.20
N LEU A 601 1.69 -12.82 24.75
CA LEU A 601 0.47 -13.58 24.44
C LEU A 601 0.09 -13.43 22.97
N GLY A 602 0.14 -12.22 22.44
CA GLY A 602 -0.09 -11.96 21.01
C GLY A 602 0.90 -12.69 20.12
N ILE A 603 2.19 -12.67 20.45
CA ILE A 603 3.25 -13.39 19.73
C ILE A 603 3.02 -14.90 19.77
N ALA A 604 2.70 -15.46 20.94
CA ALA A 604 2.40 -16.89 21.07
C ALA A 604 1.22 -17.31 20.20
N LEU A 605 0.13 -16.53 20.22
CA LEU A 605 -1.03 -16.75 19.35
C LEU A 605 -0.64 -16.64 17.86
N LEU A 606 0.15 -15.64 17.51
CA LEU A 606 0.62 -15.43 16.13
C LEU A 606 1.46 -16.62 15.64
N LEU A 607 2.34 -17.18 16.46
CA LEU A 607 3.14 -18.36 16.10
C LEU A 607 2.25 -19.59 15.89
N ILE A 608 1.23 -19.81 16.71
CA ILE A 608 0.25 -20.89 16.53
C ILE A 608 -0.51 -20.70 15.21
N LEU A 609 -1.02 -19.51 14.97
CA LEU A 609 -1.78 -19.20 13.75
C LEU A 609 -0.92 -19.26 12.50
N ALA A 610 0.34 -18.82 12.55
CA ALA A 610 1.30 -18.97 11.46
C ALA A 610 1.55 -20.45 11.13
N GLY A 611 1.70 -21.31 12.15
CA GLY A 611 1.80 -22.76 11.98
C GLY A 611 0.56 -23.35 11.29
N LEU A 612 -0.66 -22.96 11.71
CA LEU A 612 -1.92 -23.35 11.09
C LEU A 612 -2.03 -22.84 9.64
N TRP A 613 -1.67 -21.58 9.41
CA TRP A 613 -1.67 -20.95 8.10
C TRP A 613 -0.77 -21.70 7.12
N MET A 614 0.47 -21.98 7.52
CA MET A 614 1.43 -22.70 6.68
C MET A 614 1.08 -24.20 6.51
N SER A 615 0.32 -24.80 7.45
CA SER A 615 -0.11 -26.21 7.34
C SER A 615 -1.31 -26.39 6.42
N ALA A 616 -2.08 -25.34 6.17
CA ALA A 616 -3.22 -25.39 5.28
C ALA A 616 -2.77 -25.60 3.81
N ARG A 617 -3.56 -26.34 3.03
CA ARG A 617 -3.23 -26.57 1.62
C ARG A 617 -3.24 -25.25 0.87
N TRP A 618 -2.13 -24.90 0.25
CA TRP A 618 -2.00 -23.76 -0.65
C TRP A 618 -2.20 -24.26 -2.07
N THR A 619 -3.33 -23.96 -2.64
CA THR A 619 -3.49 -24.01 -4.08
C THR A 619 -3.38 -22.59 -4.59
N VAL A 620 -2.16 -22.17 -4.95
CA VAL A 620 -2.00 -21.01 -5.81
C VAL A 620 -2.57 -21.44 -7.17
N PRO A 621 -3.53 -20.72 -7.74
CA PRO A 621 -3.93 -20.98 -9.12
C PRO A 621 -2.72 -20.70 -10.01
N GLU A 622 -1.96 -21.72 -10.37
CA GLU A 622 -0.90 -21.55 -11.37
C GLU A 622 -1.57 -21.55 -12.75
N PRO A 623 -1.39 -20.48 -13.54
CA PRO A 623 -1.77 -20.53 -14.93
C PRO A 623 -0.86 -21.56 -15.63
N PRO A 624 -1.41 -22.48 -16.40
CA PRO A 624 -0.66 -23.54 -17.06
C PRO A 624 0.27 -23.05 -18.18
N VAL A 625 0.38 -21.74 -18.43
CA VAL A 625 0.89 -21.20 -19.70
C VAL A 625 1.91 -20.07 -19.53
N MET A 626 2.83 -20.16 -18.58
CA MET A 626 3.99 -19.26 -18.62
C MET A 626 5.27 -20.05 -18.94
N PRO A 627 6.15 -19.56 -19.88
CA PRO A 627 7.40 -20.22 -20.17
C PRO A 627 8.26 -20.30 -18.91
N ARG A 628 8.99 -21.38 -18.72
CA ARG A 628 9.93 -21.73 -17.65
C ARG A 628 10.19 -20.62 -16.64
N GLN A 629 9.41 -20.63 -15.56
CA GLN A 629 9.62 -19.68 -14.46
C GLN A 629 10.79 -20.18 -13.62
N ARG A 630 11.77 -19.29 -13.39
CA ARG A 630 12.94 -19.60 -12.56
C ARG A 630 12.62 -19.74 -11.08
N PHE A 631 11.54 -19.12 -10.62
CA PHE A 631 11.13 -19.07 -9.20
C PHE A 631 9.70 -19.52 -9.03
N THR A 632 9.37 -20.10 -7.89
CA THR A 632 7.99 -20.36 -7.48
C THR A 632 7.26 -19.03 -7.17
N ALA A 633 5.93 -19.03 -7.15
CA ALA A 633 5.15 -17.83 -6.79
C ALA A 633 5.51 -17.31 -5.38
N LEU A 634 5.64 -18.23 -4.42
CA LEU A 634 6.03 -17.87 -3.05
C LEU A 634 7.46 -17.37 -2.98
N GLY A 635 8.41 -18.00 -3.68
CA GLY A 635 9.80 -17.54 -3.76
C GLY A 635 9.93 -16.16 -4.37
N ALA A 636 9.20 -15.87 -5.45
CA ALA A 636 9.18 -14.54 -6.07
C ALA A 636 8.52 -13.49 -5.17
N GLY A 637 7.40 -13.82 -4.50
CA GLY A 637 6.76 -12.94 -3.52
C GLY A 637 7.67 -12.63 -2.33
N THR A 638 8.44 -13.62 -1.87
CA THR A 638 9.44 -13.42 -0.82
C THR A 638 10.56 -12.48 -1.28
N LEU A 639 11.08 -12.61 -2.50
CA LEU A 639 12.09 -11.68 -3.03
C LEU A 639 11.58 -10.23 -3.08
N LEU A 640 10.31 -10.03 -3.43
CA LEU A 640 9.69 -8.69 -3.38
C LEU A 640 9.63 -8.16 -1.95
N PHE A 641 9.19 -8.98 -1.01
CA PHE A 641 9.17 -8.63 0.41
C PHE A 641 10.58 -8.29 0.92
N LEU A 642 11.61 -9.09 0.58
CA LEU A 642 13.00 -8.81 0.93
C LEU A 642 13.52 -7.51 0.31
N GLY A 643 12.99 -7.10 -0.83
CA GLY A 643 13.23 -5.77 -1.40
C GLY A 643 12.78 -4.65 -0.46
N SER A 644 11.62 -4.76 0.19
CA SER A 644 11.17 -3.79 1.19
C SER A 644 12.04 -3.82 2.45
N GLU A 645 12.44 -5.01 2.90
CA GLU A 645 13.33 -5.16 4.05
C GLU A 645 14.72 -4.55 3.80
N THR A 646 15.21 -4.57 2.55
CA THR A 646 16.44 -3.87 2.16
C THR A 646 16.33 -2.36 2.39
N VAL A 647 15.17 -1.77 2.08
CA VAL A 647 14.93 -0.33 2.35
C VAL A 647 14.79 -0.09 3.85
N LEU A 648 14.16 -1.00 4.60
CA LEU A 648 14.02 -0.89 6.05
C LEU A 648 15.40 -0.79 6.73
N PHE A 649 16.30 -1.74 6.45
CA PHE A 649 17.66 -1.70 6.98
C PHE A 649 18.45 -0.51 6.45
N GLY A 650 18.31 -0.17 5.17
CA GLY A 650 18.96 0.99 4.55
C GLY A 650 18.55 2.30 5.21
N ALA A 651 17.27 2.47 5.55
CA ALA A 651 16.75 3.64 6.25
C ALA A 651 17.33 3.76 7.68
N LEU A 652 17.39 2.64 8.40
CA LEU A 652 17.96 2.62 9.75
C LEU A 652 19.48 2.89 9.73
N ILE A 653 20.21 2.27 8.80
CA ILE A 653 21.65 2.53 8.60
C ILE A 653 21.89 3.99 8.19
N GLY A 654 21.04 4.54 7.32
CA GLY A 654 21.10 5.94 6.91
C GLY A 654 20.91 6.91 8.08
N ALA A 655 19.97 6.62 8.98
CA ALA A 655 19.76 7.40 10.20
C ALA A 655 20.99 7.34 11.13
N ASP A 656 21.58 6.17 11.31
CA ASP A 656 22.81 5.98 12.08
C ASP A 656 23.99 6.77 11.48
N LEU A 657 24.23 6.63 10.17
CA LEU A 657 25.31 7.34 9.49
C LEU A 657 25.12 8.87 9.53
N HIS A 658 23.88 9.35 9.42
CA HIS A 658 23.57 10.78 9.57
C HIS A 658 24.02 11.30 10.93
N LEU A 659 23.65 10.60 12.01
CA LEU A 659 24.06 10.98 13.37
C LEU A 659 25.58 10.97 13.54
N ARG A 660 26.26 9.96 13.02
CA ARG A 660 27.73 9.89 13.07
C ARG A 660 28.42 11.09 12.41
N ILE A 661 27.92 11.48 11.23
CA ILE A 661 28.53 12.57 10.46
C ILE A 661 28.27 13.94 11.12
N HIS A 662 27.05 14.16 11.66
CA HIS A 662 26.64 15.49 12.15
C HIS A 662 26.95 15.72 13.61
N SER A 663 26.99 14.69 14.46
CA SER A 663 27.28 14.86 15.88
C SER A 663 28.78 15.07 16.17
N GLY A 664 29.66 14.92 15.18
CA GLY A 664 31.12 14.95 15.39
C GLY A 664 31.62 13.89 16.37
N LEU A 665 30.72 13.09 16.91
CA LEU A 665 31.03 11.94 17.72
C LEU A 665 31.62 10.90 16.78
N THR A 666 32.90 10.62 16.93
CA THR A 666 33.43 9.32 16.56
C THR A 666 32.63 8.32 17.38
N LEU A 667 31.52 7.83 16.82
CA LEU A 667 30.70 6.77 17.40
C LEU A 667 31.49 5.45 17.38
N GLY A 668 32.83 5.56 17.56
CA GLY A 668 33.72 4.43 17.59
C GLY A 668 33.38 3.52 18.75
N ILE A 669 32.64 2.47 18.43
CA ILE A 669 32.76 1.20 19.16
C ILE A 669 34.22 0.71 19.09
N HIS A 670 35.05 1.30 18.20
CA HIS A 670 36.48 1.07 18.11
C HIS A 670 37.18 1.23 19.46
N GLY A 671 37.59 0.10 19.99
CA GLY A 671 38.27 -0.01 21.28
C GLY A 671 37.35 -0.22 22.50
N ARG A 672 36.02 -0.19 22.37
CA ARG A 672 35.11 -0.50 23.48
C ARG A 672 34.58 -1.94 23.48
N LEU A 673 34.47 -2.58 22.31
CA LEU A 673 34.07 -3.97 22.17
C LEU A 673 35.21 -4.81 21.59
N PRO A 674 35.44 -6.03 22.09
CA PRO A 674 36.37 -6.97 21.46
C PRO A 674 35.83 -7.38 20.08
N THR A 675 36.55 -7.09 19.01
CA THR A 675 36.14 -7.41 17.64
C THR A 675 36.23 -8.89 17.30
N THR A 676 36.89 -9.68 18.11
CA THR A 676 37.10 -11.12 17.89
C THR A 676 35.80 -11.91 17.82
N LEU A 677 34.84 -11.66 18.75
CA LEU A 677 33.57 -12.39 18.76
C LEU A 677 32.67 -12.03 17.56
N PRO A 678 32.49 -10.76 17.19
CA PRO A 678 31.75 -10.39 15.98
C PRO A 678 32.33 -11.01 14.70
N ILE A 679 33.68 -11.09 14.57
CA ILE A 679 34.33 -11.76 13.44
C ILE A 679 33.99 -13.26 13.42
N VAL A 680 34.11 -13.95 14.55
CA VAL A 680 33.79 -15.37 14.67
C VAL A 680 32.33 -15.61 14.36
N ASN A 681 31.44 -14.79 14.91
CA ASN A 681 29.98 -14.84 14.63
C ASN A 681 29.68 -14.61 13.14
N THR A 682 30.40 -13.70 12.48
CA THR A 682 30.26 -13.48 11.02
C THR A 682 30.62 -14.73 10.24
N VAL A 683 31.74 -15.40 10.58
CA VAL A 683 32.15 -16.65 9.92
C VAL A 683 31.09 -17.75 10.14
N ILE A 684 30.54 -17.86 11.35
CA ILE A 684 29.50 -18.83 11.69
C ILE A 684 28.25 -18.58 10.84
N LEU A 685 27.77 -17.34 10.77
CA LEU A 685 26.57 -16.98 10.01
C LEU A 685 26.77 -17.22 8.51
N MET A 686 27.91 -16.81 7.93
CA MET A 686 28.22 -17.05 6.52
C MET A 686 28.30 -18.56 6.20
N THR A 687 28.87 -19.36 7.12
CA THR A 687 28.89 -20.84 6.99
C THR A 687 27.47 -21.41 7.01
N SER A 688 26.58 -20.83 7.81
CA SER A 688 25.15 -21.24 7.85
C SER A 688 24.44 -20.95 6.53
N GLY A 689 24.77 -19.85 5.86
CA GLY A 689 24.26 -19.53 4.53
C GLY A 689 24.68 -20.55 3.46
N ILE A 690 25.96 -20.97 3.51
CA ILE A 690 26.44 -22.04 2.64
C ILE A 690 25.65 -23.34 2.89
N ALA A 691 25.40 -23.70 4.14
CA ALA A 691 24.59 -24.87 4.48
C ALA A 691 23.13 -24.73 3.97
N ALA A 692 22.53 -23.56 4.09
CA ALA A 692 21.18 -23.27 3.55
C ALA A 692 21.13 -23.43 2.03
N HIS A 693 22.14 -22.97 1.32
CA HIS A 693 22.24 -23.15 -0.13
C HIS A 693 22.28 -24.64 -0.52
N TYR A 694 23.09 -25.42 0.19
CA TYR A 694 23.17 -26.87 -0.04
C TYR A 694 21.86 -27.59 0.35
N ALA A 695 21.11 -27.07 1.34
CA ALA A 695 19.78 -27.59 1.66
C ALA A 695 18.82 -27.42 0.46
N LEU A 696 18.73 -26.22 -0.15
CA LEU A 696 17.91 -25.99 -1.34
C LEU A 696 18.33 -26.87 -2.52
N THR A 697 19.62 -26.96 -2.79
CA THR A 697 20.16 -27.76 -3.89
C THR A 697 19.89 -29.25 -3.70
N SER A 698 20.02 -29.76 -2.47
CA SER A 698 19.73 -31.14 -2.10
C SER A 698 18.24 -31.45 -2.19
N TYR A 699 17.38 -30.50 -1.79
CA TYR A 699 15.93 -30.61 -1.96
C TYR A 699 15.54 -30.74 -3.43
N ARG A 700 16.07 -29.86 -4.30
CA ARG A 700 15.84 -29.89 -5.76
C ARG A 700 16.29 -31.20 -6.41
N LYS A 701 17.37 -31.80 -5.90
CA LYS A 701 17.91 -33.11 -6.35
C LYS A 701 17.24 -34.32 -5.70
N GLY A 702 16.22 -34.14 -4.84
CA GLY A 702 15.53 -35.22 -4.14
C GLY A 702 16.34 -35.93 -3.04
N ARG A 703 17.50 -35.38 -2.63
CA ARG A 703 18.40 -35.94 -1.62
C ARG A 703 17.92 -35.60 -0.21
N THR A 704 16.88 -36.29 0.28
CA THR A 704 16.15 -35.96 1.52
C THR A 704 17.03 -36.01 2.79
N ALA A 705 17.97 -36.96 2.90
CA ALA A 705 18.87 -37.05 4.06
C ALA A 705 19.82 -35.85 4.12
N TRP A 706 20.43 -35.51 3.00
CA TRP A 706 21.36 -34.37 2.87
C TRP A 706 20.64 -33.03 3.07
N PHE A 707 19.42 -32.88 2.52
CA PHE A 707 18.56 -31.74 2.78
C PHE A 707 18.35 -31.51 4.28
N ARG A 708 17.96 -32.55 5.02
CA ARG A 708 17.72 -32.43 6.47
C ARG A 708 18.99 -32.12 7.23
N PHE A 709 20.10 -32.77 6.89
CA PHE A 709 21.39 -32.50 7.52
C PHE A 709 21.78 -31.02 7.35
N CYS A 710 21.74 -30.50 6.11
CA CYS A 710 22.07 -29.12 5.83
C CYS A 710 21.10 -28.15 6.52
N LEU A 711 19.80 -28.48 6.59
CA LEU A 711 18.82 -27.64 7.28
C LEU A 711 19.08 -27.56 8.80
N VAL A 712 19.40 -28.71 9.43
CA VAL A 712 19.79 -28.73 10.86
C VAL A 712 21.08 -28.00 11.09
N ALA A 713 22.08 -28.15 10.20
CA ALA A 713 23.34 -27.42 10.29
C ALA A 713 23.11 -25.89 10.23
N THR A 714 22.26 -25.42 9.30
CA THR A 714 21.90 -23.99 9.21
C THR A 714 21.26 -23.52 10.51
N MET A 715 20.30 -24.28 11.06
CA MET A 715 19.60 -23.92 12.30
C MET A 715 20.55 -23.88 13.51
N VAL A 716 21.46 -24.85 13.65
CA VAL A 716 22.42 -24.89 14.76
C VAL A 716 23.39 -23.72 14.66
N LEU A 717 23.98 -23.46 13.49
CA LEU A 717 24.89 -22.34 13.30
C LEU A 717 24.19 -20.99 13.52
N GLY A 718 22.95 -20.82 13.06
CA GLY A 718 22.16 -19.61 13.31
C GLY A 718 21.83 -19.42 14.79
N ALA A 719 21.53 -20.49 15.52
CA ALA A 719 21.30 -20.44 16.97
C ALA A 719 22.60 -20.10 17.74
N VAL A 720 23.75 -20.62 17.31
CA VAL A 720 25.07 -20.28 17.88
C VAL A 720 25.38 -18.80 17.66
N PHE A 721 25.09 -18.28 16.45
CA PHE A 721 25.22 -16.84 16.15
C PHE A 721 24.38 -15.99 17.12
N LEU A 722 23.10 -16.33 17.32
CA LEU A 722 22.24 -15.60 18.27
C LEU A 722 22.76 -15.71 19.71
N GLY A 723 23.26 -16.86 20.11
CA GLY A 723 23.90 -17.04 21.41
C GLY A 723 25.11 -16.13 21.58
N GLY A 724 25.98 -16.03 20.57
CA GLY A 724 27.12 -15.11 20.56
C GLY A 724 26.69 -13.64 20.62
N GLN A 725 25.62 -13.26 19.90
CA GLN A 725 25.06 -11.91 19.94
C GLN A 725 24.45 -11.59 21.34
N ALA A 726 23.75 -12.53 21.94
CA ALA A 726 23.20 -12.37 23.29
C ALA A 726 24.33 -12.25 24.32
N TRP A 727 25.41 -13.01 24.19
CA TRP A 727 26.61 -12.89 25.04
C TRP A 727 27.22 -11.50 24.90
N GLU A 728 27.37 -11.00 23.69
CA GLU A 728 27.89 -9.65 23.42
C GLU A 728 27.04 -8.57 24.10
N TYR A 729 25.71 -8.67 24.04
CA TYR A 729 24.81 -7.72 24.71
C TYR A 729 25.02 -7.66 26.22
N THR A 730 25.31 -8.81 26.87
CA THR A 730 25.55 -8.85 28.31
C THR A 730 26.93 -8.33 28.73
N HIS A 731 27.87 -8.21 27.76
CA HIS A 731 29.25 -7.77 28.00
C HIS A 731 29.61 -6.44 27.34
N ALA A 732 28.65 -5.78 26.69
CA ALA A 732 28.87 -4.52 25.99
C ALA A 732 29.28 -3.35 26.91
N GLY A 733 28.93 -3.41 28.20
CA GLY A 733 29.23 -2.35 29.16
C GLY A 733 28.39 -1.07 28.98
N PHE A 734 27.44 -1.08 28.06
CA PHE A 734 26.44 0.00 27.82
C PHE A 734 25.07 -0.59 27.48
N GLY A 735 24.01 0.18 27.67
CA GLY A 735 22.63 -0.23 27.39
C GLY A 735 22.02 0.57 26.24
N LEU A 736 20.76 0.23 25.92
CA LEU A 736 20.01 0.88 24.84
C LEU A 736 19.87 2.41 25.03
N SER A 737 19.77 2.91 26.24
CA SER A 737 19.62 4.34 26.56
C SER A 737 20.94 5.01 26.97
N SER A 738 22.09 4.39 26.67
CA SER A 738 23.43 4.90 27.04
C SER A 738 23.99 5.93 26.04
N GLY A 739 23.11 6.64 25.33
CA GLY A 739 23.45 7.60 24.27
C GLY A 739 23.50 6.95 22.89
N LEU A 740 23.79 7.76 21.88
CA LEU A 740 23.68 7.38 20.47
C LEU A 740 24.42 6.08 20.09
N THR A 741 25.59 5.82 20.68
CA THR A 741 26.35 4.58 20.44
C THR A 741 25.57 3.34 20.84
N GLY A 742 24.96 3.34 22.06
CA GLY A 742 24.15 2.23 22.53
C GLY A 742 22.86 2.09 21.73
N GLU A 743 22.18 3.20 21.46
CA GLU A 743 20.95 3.24 20.67
C GLU A 743 21.15 2.64 19.28
N SER A 744 22.17 3.08 18.57
CA SER A 744 22.53 2.62 17.22
C SER A 744 22.92 1.12 17.22
N PHE A 745 23.79 0.72 18.14
CA PHE A 745 24.23 -0.67 18.26
C PHE A 745 23.04 -1.62 18.48
N PHE A 746 22.19 -1.34 19.49
CA PHE A 746 21.07 -2.22 19.82
C PHE A 746 19.95 -2.16 18.79
N ALA A 747 19.71 -1.01 18.13
CA ALA A 747 18.69 -0.92 17.10
C ALA A 747 19.07 -1.74 15.86
N LEU A 748 20.30 -1.58 15.33
CA LEU A 748 20.76 -2.29 14.14
C LEU A 748 20.92 -3.79 14.39
N THR A 749 21.65 -4.17 15.43
CA THR A 749 21.92 -5.58 15.71
C THR A 749 20.69 -6.29 16.27
N GLY A 750 19.83 -5.60 17.03
CA GLY A 750 18.57 -6.14 17.56
C GLY A 750 17.54 -6.41 16.48
N LEU A 751 17.36 -5.47 15.52
CA LEU A 751 16.50 -5.70 14.38
C LEU A 751 17.00 -6.89 13.53
N HIS A 752 18.32 -6.97 13.29
CA HIS A 752 18.92 -8.12 12.62
C HIS A 752 18.69 -9.42 13.39
N GLY A 753 18.92 -9.44 14.70
CA GLY A 753 18.70 -10.61 15.56
C GLY A 753 17.23 -11.09 15.56
N ALA A 754 16.27 -10.16 15.46
CA ALA A 754 14.86 -10.48 15.27
C ALA A 754 14.61 -11.19 13.92
N HIS A 755 15.27 -10.74 12.85
CA HIS A 755 15.19 -11.38 11.53
C HIS A 755 15.85 -12.77 11.53
N VAL A 756 17.01 -12.95 12.17
CA VAL A 756 17.64 -14.28 12.35
C VAL A 756 16.69 -15.21 13.09
N THR A 757 16.05 -14.73 14.16
CA THR A 757 15.08 -15.51 14.95
C THR A 757 13.87 -15.93 14.11
N ALA A 758 13.31 -15.02 13.31
CA ALA A 758 12.21 -15.32 12.39
C ALA A 758 12.63 -16.36 11.34
N GLY A 759 13.85 -16.25 10.80
CA GLY A 759 14.44 -17.22 9.89
C GLY A 759 14.59 -18.61 10.51
N LEU A 760 15.05 -18.71 11.76
CA LEU A 760 15.16 -19.98 12.50
C LEU A 760 13.79 -20.63 12.73
N LEU A 761 12.77 -19.84 13.06
CA LEU A 761 11.40 -20.33 13.22
C LEU A 761 10.85 -20.89 11.88
N LEU A 762 11.11 -20.20 10.77
CA LEU A 762 10.72 -20.64 9.44
C LEU A 762 11.42 -21.94 9.03
N LEU A 763 12.73 -22.04 9.24
CA LEU A 763 13.53 -23.26 8.97
C LEU A 763 13.08 -24.42 9.87
N GLY A 764 12.81 -24.16 11.14
CA GLY A 764 12.26 -25.14 12.09
C GLY A 764 10.92 -25.71 11.62
N TYR A 765 10.00 -24.83 11.20
CA TYR A 765 8.73 -25.27 10.63
C TYR A 765 8.93 -26.15 9.38
N LEU A 766 9.83 -25.76 8.48
CA LEU A 766 10.15 -26.57 7.29
C LEU A 766 10.68 -27.97 7.65
N PHE A 767 11.52 -28.04 8.65
CA PHE A 767 12.04 -29.32 9.14
C PHE A 767 10.92 -30.26 9.59
N PHE A 768 10.01 -29.77 10.43
CA PHE A 768 8.86 -30.55 10.90
C PHE A 768 7.92 -30.95 9.77
N ARG A 769 7.64 -30.06 8.84
CA ARG A 769 6.78 -30.32 7.68
C ARG A 769 7.39 -31.39 6.76
N ALA A 770 8.66 -31.28 6.42
CA ALA A 770 9.36 -32.27 5.61
C ALA A 770 9.42 -33.65 6.28
N ALA A 771 9.42 -33.70 7.61
CA ALA A 771 9.30 -34.94 8.38
C ALA A 771 7.91 -35.58 8.27
N ARG A 772 6.86 -34.75 8.32
CA ARG A 772 5.44 -35.20 8.26
C ARG A 772 5.05 -35.69 6.85
N ASP A 773 5.50 -35.01 5.81
CA ASP A 773 5.17 -35.37 4.41
C ASP A 773 5.73 -36.76 4.04
N ARG A 774 6.85 -37.18 4.65
CA ARG A 774 7.40 -38.55 4.46
C ARG A 774 6.53 -39.62 5.08
N ARG A 775 5.90 -39.38 6.23
CA ARG A 775 5.02 -40.38 6.91
C ARG A 775 3.71 -40.63 6.17
N ARG A 776 3.32 -39.72 5.27
CA ARG A 776 2.05 -39.82 4.50
C ARG A 776 2.23 -40.34 3.07
N ARG A 777 3.46 -40.73 2.66
CA ARG A 777 3.72 -41.35 1.34
C ARG A 777 3.43 -42.87 1.38
N PRO A 778 2.62 -43.38 0.45
CA PRO A 778 2.51 -44.83 0.24
C PRO A 778 3.90 -45.38 -0.17
N ALA A 779 4.27 -46.55 0.37
CA ALA A 779 5.50 -47.22 -0.01
C ALA A 779 5.35 -47.68 -1.48
N GLY A 780 6.19 -47.17 -2.38
CA GLY A 780 6.27 -47.64 -3.78
C GLY A 780 6.24 -46.61 -4.90
N GLU A 781 5.96 -45.33 -4.66
CA GLU A 781 6.05 -44.29 -5.72
C GLU A 781 7.45 -43.71 -5.87
N PRO A 782 8.05 -43.73 -7.10
CA PRO A 782 9.32 -43.03 -7.35
C PRO A 782 9.09 -41.51 -7.20
N GLY A 783 9.65 -40.96 -6.13
CA GLY A 783 9.48 -39.52 -5.83
C GLY A 783 10.48 -38.66 -6.55
N SER A 784 10.20 -38.21 -7.77
CA SER A 784 10.94 -37.07 -8.30
C SER A 784 10.39 -35.78 -7.68
N ALA A 785 11.32 -34.84 -7.34
CA ALA A 785 10.96 -33.47 -6.93
C ALA A 785 10.06 -32.79 -8.00
N ALA A 786 10.23 -33.16 -9.28
CA ALA A 786 9.37 -32.77 -10.39
C ALA A 786 7.90 -33.21 -10.22
N ALA A 787 7.64 -34.41 -9.67
CA ALA A 787 6.27 -34.92 -9.41
C ALA A 787 5.61 -34.23 -8.19
N ALA A 788 6.39 -33.74 -7.22
CA ALA A 788 5.90 -32.93 -6.10
C ALA A 788 5.59 -31.47 -6.54
N ILE A 789 6.38 -30.95 -7.46
CA ILE A 789 6.14 -29.66 -8.12
C ILE A 789 4.88 -29.74 -8.99
N ALA A 790 4.69 -30.80 -9.74
CA ALA A 790 3.52 -31.03 -10.59
C ALA A 790 2.20 -31.21 -9.80
N ARG A 791 2.28 -31.62 -8.53
CA ARG A 791 1.09 -31.87 -7.66
C ARG A 791 0.72 -30.68 -6.77
N GLY A 792 1.32 -29.49 -6.94
CA GLY A 792 0.92 -28.26 -6.22
C GLY A 792 1.04 -28.35 -4.69
N THR A 793 1.86 -29.26 -4.14
CA THR A 793 2.14 -29.27 -2.69
C THR A 793 3.10 -28.12 -2.38
N GLY A 794 2.64 -27.06 -1.70
CA GLY A 794 3.36 -25.80 -1.44
C GLY A 794 4.75 -25.87 -0.79
N THR A 795 5.31 -27.06 -0.60
CA THR A 795 6.61 -27.32 0.02
C THR A 795 7.81 -26.77 -0.79
N PRO A 796 7.87 -26.86 -2.14
CA PRO A 796 9.01 -26.32 -2.89
C PRO A 796 9.15 -24.81 -2.77
N GLY A 797 8.04 -24.08 -2.85
CA GLY A 797 8.02 -22.64 -2.68
C GLY A 797 8.43 -22.19 -1.28
N MET A 798 8.06 -22.96 -0.26
CA MET A 798 8.46 -22.65 1.12
C MET A 798 9.96 -22.85 1.34
N VAL A 799 10.57 -23.87 0.73
CA VAL A 799 12.02 -24.10 0.82
C VAL A 799 12.79 -22.96 0.12
N GLU A 800 12.32 -22.55 -1.06
CA GLU A 800 12.89 -21.40 -1.75
C GLU A 800 12.77 -20.12 -0.90
N ALA A 801 11.58 -19.81 -0.42
CA ALA A 801 11.31 -18.64 0.40
C ALA A 801 12.21 -18.58 1.65
N ALA A 802 12.32 -19.69 2.38
CA ALA A 802 13.13 -19.75 3.60
C ALA A 802 14.64 -19.59 3.31
N VAL A 803 15.14 -20.17 2.23
CA VAL A 803 16.57 -20.05 1.88
C VAL A 803 16.88 -18.64 1.36
N TYR A 804 15.99 -18.01 0.58
CA TYR A 804 16.17 -16.62 0.15
C TYR A 804 16.13 -15.65 1.34
N TYR A 805 15.21 -15.87 2.28
CA TYR A 805 15.15 -15.10 3.50
C TYR A 805 16.45 -15.24 4.32
N TRP A 806 16.97 -16.45 4.44
CA TRP A 806 18.23 -16.69 5.17
C TRP A 806 19.42 -15.99 4.52
N HIS A 807 19.57 -16.08 3.20
CA HIS A 807 20.63 -15.35 2.48
C HIS A 807 20.50 -13.82 2.58
N PHE A 808 19.29 -13.30 2.65
CA PHE A 808 19.08 -11.89 2.93
C PHE A 808 19.61 -11.51 4.31
N VAL A 809 19.29 -12.30 5.34
CA VAL A 809 19.82 -12.10 6.69
C VAL A 809 21.34 -12.10 6.72
N ASP A 810 21.97 -13.06 6.02
CA ASP A 810 23.43 -13.12 5.87
C ASP A 810 24.00 -11.83 5.24
N ALA A 811 23.40 -11.38 4.13
CA ALA A 811 23.85 -10.19 3.40
C ALA A 811 23.71 -8.91 4.23
N VAL A 812 22.61 -8.75 4.94
CA VAL A 812 22.37 -7.60 5.83
C VAL A 812 23.38 -7.58 6.97
N TRP A 813 23.70 -8.74 7.55
CA TRP A 813 24.72 -8.81 8.60
C TRP A 813 26.08 -8.31 8.15
N VAL A 814 26.52 -8.66 6.94
CA VAL A 814 27.81 -8.16 6.41
C VAL A 814 27.83 -6.63 6.39
N VAL A 815 26.72 -6.00 5.96
CA VAL A 815 26.63 -4.53 5.95
C VAL A 815 26.65 -3.97 7.37
N ILE A 816 25.85 -4.53 8.29
CA ILE A 816 25.82 -4.12 9.70
C ILE A 816 27.22 -4.30 10.34
N PHE A 817 27.89 -5.43 10.07
CA PHE A 817 29.23 -5.69 10.59
C PHE A 817 30.22 -4.60 10.15
N VAL A 818 30.19 -4.22 8.87
CA VAL A 818 31.04 -3.13 8.37
C VAL A 818 30.68 -1.80 9.04
N VAL A 819 29.40 -1.45 9.09
CA VAL A 819 28.96 -0.15 9.63
C VAL A 819 29.17 -0.03 11.13
N VAL A 820 28.91 -1.09 11.88
CA VAL A 820 28.96 -1.05 13.36
C VAL A 820 30.35 -1.30 13.90
N TYR A 821 31.13 -2.22 13.32
CA TYR A 821 32.38 -2.68 13.92
C TYR A 821 33.65 -2.22 13.16
N LEU A 822 33.53 -1.81 11.88
CA LEU A 822 34.70 -1.40 11.08
C LEU A 822 34.74 0.11 10.78
N LEU A 823 33.59 0.76 10.64
CA LEU A 823 33.45 2.21 10.47
C LEU A 823 33.16 2.91 11.80
#